data_272abb0db81656e29adbbf0fd24d6103
#
_entry.id   272abb0db81656e29adbbf0fd24d6103
#
_cell.length_a   1.000
_cell.length_b   1.000
_cell.length_c   1.000
_cell.angle_alpha   90.00
_cell.angle_beta   90.00
_cell.angle_gamma   90.00
#
_symmetry.space_group_name_H-M   'P 1'
#
loop_
_entity.id
_entity.type
_entity.pdbx_description
1 polymer ?
#
loop_
_entity_poly.entity_id
_entity_poly.type
_entity_poly.pdbx_seq_one_letter_code
_entity_poly.pdbx_strand_id
1 'polypeptide(L)'
;MMKEKEKRLSNAVKPEGMDAAEWQRALRRQFAAREVLSISPNGEEAAYGVFDVRNPKSKNWYKVVYRGADSRWNYCSCMDYKTNQLGTCKHIEAVRLWLENHGRKIQAVNPPYSSLYVSYRDGRKIFLRIGSAHWDEMGALAKKYFTKDLELIENTIPSIQKFISEAKVIDPDFKCYPDVLDYLAEKKDAEYREQYLSKVTDEDMAGLLKARLYPYQAEGIRFAFAKGKSIIADEMGLGKTIQAIGTAELMRKAGLVSSVLILCPASLKYQWLEEINKFTDSDAVVVEGLPMKRKELYESGTFYKIVSYNAMSNDVKMFGKMSTELLIMDEVQRLKNWNTQISKAARHIQSDYAVVLSGTPLENKLEELYSVMEFVDQYCLGPYYKFIEETTVKDDSGKIISYKNLNKVGEKLSGRLIRRRKSEVSVQMPERTDQNLFVPLTPKQRELHDEFKTGVAQLVYKWRRMHYLSDIDRKRMLLLLSQMRMVCDSTYILDQETRYDTKVDETLNILQNVIASGDGKVVIFSQWERMMRLVATELDKLGIGYSALSGSVPSEKRKALMDEFWGNPDCRVFLSTDAGSTGLNLQIASLIINLDLPWNPAVLEQRIGRIYRIGQKRNIQVINMISKDSFEERMLATLDFKASLSDGILDGGDDTVILDDNKMNKLMDTVTEFVEESGQKGVGSMPMDSEVLQGEAVATAPEDVSVAEVPDMEQPDEESAEETESYNPENLVEKGVEFLSGLAETLKSPEKTARLVNSIVHTDPESGRQELRIPLPGKDTVESILGLVAKIMSK
;
A
#
# COMPACT_ATOMS: atom_id res chain seq x y z
N MET A 1 -3.99 5.89 -50.63
CA MET A 1 -5.11 5.70 -49.70
C MET A 1 -4.57 6.01 -48.29
N MET A 2 -4.99 7.14 -47.71
CA MET A 2 -4.69 7.50 -46.33
C MET A 2 -5.36 6.47 -45.42
N LYS A 3 -4.54 5.77 -44.56
CA LYS A 3 -5.11 4.98 -43.50
C LYS A 3 -5.82 5.94 -42.54
N GLU A 4 -7.15 5.79 -42.41
CA GLU A 4 -7.88 6.42 -41.30
C GLU A 4 -7.12 6.18 -40.02
N LYS A 5 -6.79 7.25 -39.28
CA LYS A 5 -6.23 7.13 -37.93
C LYS A 5 -7.30 6.46 -37.07
N GLU A 6 -7.17 5.17 -36.83
CA GLU A 6 -8.02 4.48 -35.84
C GLU A 6 -8.04 5.31 -34.56
N LYS A 7 -9.26 5.68 -34.13
CA LYS A 7 -9.49 6.47 -32.93
C LYS A 7 -8.93 5.71 -31.72
N ARG A 8 -8.06 6.34 -30.99
CA ARG A 8 -7.43 5.75 -29.81
C ARG A 8 -8.49 5.38 -28.76
N LEU A 9 -8.46 4.14 -28.27
CA LEU A 9 -9.30 3.69 -27.16
C LEU A 9 -8.77 4.24 -25.83
N SER A 10 -9.67 4.76 -25.01
CA SER A 10 -9.36 5.17 -23.64
C SER A 10 -9.02 3.95 -22.77
N ASN A 11 -8.07 4.09 -21.87
CA ASN A 11 -7.78 3.08 -20.85
C ASN A 11 -8.77 3.14 -19.66
N ALA A 12 -9.36 4.31 -19.43
CA ALA A 12 -10.22 4.58 -18.28
C ALA A 12 -11.70 4.39 -18.55
N VAL A 13 -12.14 4.71 -19.78
CA VAL A 13 -13.56 4.69 -20.15
C VAL A 13 -13.81 3.67 -21.26
N LYS A 14 -14.67 2.70 -20.96
CA LYS A 14 -15.12 1.68 -21.92
C LYS A 14 -16.01 2.32 -22.97
N PRO A 15 -15.79 2.08 -24.27
CA PRO A 15 -16.68 2.56 -25.33
C PRO A 15 -18.10 2.03 -25.15
N GLU A 16 -19.08 2.86 -25.44
CA GLU A 16 -20.50 2.47 -25.42
C GLU A 16 -20.77 1.33 -26.39
N GLY A 17 -21.55 0.33 -25.99
CA GLY A 17 -21.90 -0.84 -26.80
C GLY A 17 -20.79 -1.90 -26.92
N MET A 18 -19.60 -1.70 -26.38
CA MET A 18 -18.52 -2.70 -26.40
C MET A 18 -18.54 -3.55 -25.13
N ASP A 19 -18.40 -4.87 -25.25
CA ASP A 19 -18.20 -5.77 -24.10
C ASP A 19 -16.85 -5.49 -23.40
N ALA A 20 -16.81 -5.66 -22.08
CA ALA A 20 -15.60 -5.38 -21.31
C ALA A 20 -14.40 -6.26 -21.72
N ALA A 21 -14.63 -7.53 -22.02
CA ALA A 21 -13.57 -8.42 -22.48
C ALA A 21 -13.08 -8.03 -23.88
N GLU A 22 -13.99 -7.60 -24.75
CA GLU A 22 -13.65 -7.12 -26.10
C GLU A 22 -12.82 -5.83 -26.02
N TRP A 23 -13.25 -4.87 -25.19
CA TRP A 23 -12.49 -3.65 -24.93
C TRP A 23 -11.08 -3.96 -24.43
N GLN A 24 -10.96 -4.86 -23.47
CA GLN A 24 -9.67 -5.25 -22.90
C GLN A 24 -8.78 -5.97 -23.93
N ARG A 25 -9.33 -6.78 -24.84
CA ARG A 25 -8.57 -7.36 -25.96
C ARG A 25 -8.09 -6.27 -26.92
N ALA A 26 -8.97 -5.31 -27.25
CA ALA A 26 -8.62 -4.19 -28.14
C ALA A 26 -7.51 -3.30 -27.54
N LEU A 27 -7.53 -3.04 -26.22
CA LEU A 27 -6.44 -2.33 -25.53
C LEU A 27 -5.10 -3.07 -25.67
N ARG A 28 -5.07 -4.41 -25.50
CA ARG A 28 -3.82 -5.18 -25.65
C ARG A 28 -3.27 -5.13 -27.06
N ARG A 29 -4.15 -5.09 -28.07
CA ARG A 29 -3.76 -4.86 -29.48
C ARG A 29 -3.17 -3.45 -29.66
N GLN A 30 -3.80 -2.44 -29.08
CA GLN A 30 -3.31 -1.06 -29.11
C GLN A 30 -1.93 -0.93 -28.43
N PHE A 31 -1.73 -1.55 -27.27
CA PHE A 31 -0.42 -1.57 -26.59
C PHE A 31 0.64 -2.32 -27.40
N ALA A 32 0.31 -3.47 -27.97
CA ALA A 32 1.22 -4.26 -28.79
C ALA A 32 1.71 -3.47 -30.02
N ALA A 33 0.86 -2.66 -30.62
CA ALA A 33 1.20 -1.83 -31.78
C ALA A 33 2.15 -0.66 -31.45
N ARG A 34 2.24 -0.26 -30.19
CA ARG A 34 3.06 0.88 -29.72
C ARG A 34 4.35 0.50 -29.03
N GLU A 35 4.33 -0.63 -28.33
CA GLU A 35 5.49 -1.07 -27.55
C GLU A 35 6.54 -1.72 -28.45
N VAL A 36 7.78 -1.27 -28.32
CA VAL A 36 8.91 -1.85 -29.05
C VAL A 36 9.31 -3.14 -28.35
N LEU A 37 8.89 -4.28 -28.94
CA LEU A 37 9.24 -5.63 -28.47
C LEU A 37 10.14 -6.31 -29.50
N SER A 38 11.20 -6.99 -29.03
CA SER A 38 12.03 -7.82 -29.88
C SER A 38 11.41 -9.22 -29.97
N ILE A 39 11.05 -9.67 -31.15
CA ILE A 39 10.39 -10.95 -31.40
C ILE A 39 11.32 -11.82 -32.24
N SER A 40 11.59 -13.02 -31.77
CA SER A 40 12.39 -14.03 -32.50
C SER A 40 11.69 -15.38 -32.47
N PRO A 41 11.67 -16.10 -33.62
CA PRO A 41 11.23 -17.50 -33.65
C PRO A 41 12.11 -18.37 -32.77
N ASN A 42 11.50 -19.30 -32.01
CA ASN A 42 12.25 -20.17 -31.09
C ASN A 42 12.70 -21.46 -31.79
N GLY A 43 13.87 -21.43 -32.47
CA GLY A 43 14.48 -22.57 -33.09
C GLY A 43 13.54 -23.47 -33.90
N GLU A 44 13.61 -24.78 -33.73
CA GLU A 44 12.76 -25.77 -34.39
C GLU A 44 11.28 -25.65 -33.93
N GLU A 45 11.02 -25.18 -32.70
CA GLU A 45 9.66 -24.99 -32.21
C GLU A 45 8.91 -23.84 -32.92
N ALA A 46 9.61 -22.98 -33.66
CA ALA A 46 9.02 -21.92 -34.46
C ALA A 46 8.02 -22.45 -35.49
N ALA A 47 8.25 -23.64 -36.06
CA ALA A 47 7.33 -24.32 -36.98
C ALA A 47 5.96 -24.61 -36.34
N TYR A 48 5.93 -24.70 -35.01
CA TYR A 48 4.71 -24.93 -34.20
C TYR A 48 4.21 -23.69 -33.51
N GLY A 49 4.67 -22.51 -33.96
CA GLY A 49 4.19 -21.22 -33.49
C GLY A 49 4.77 -20.78 -32.14
N VAL A 50 5.99 -21.19 -31.79
CA VAL A 50 6.67 -20.77 -30.55
C VAL A 50 7.63 -19.63 -30.84
N PHE A 51 7.55 -18.56 -30.04
CA PHE A 51 8.35 -17.35 -30.17
C PHE A 51 8.90 -16.91 -28.83
N ASP A 52 10.10 -16.32 -28.85
CA ASP A 52 10.67 -15.60 -27.73
C ASP A 52 10.44 -14.10 -27.93
N VAL A 53 9.80 -13.48 -26.93
CA VAL A 53 9.49 -12.05 -26.92
C VAL A 53 10.28 -11.39 -25.80
N ARG A 54 11.11 -10.40 -26.14
CA ARG A 54 11.90 -9.63 -25.21
C ARG A 54 11.42 -8.19 -25.16
N ASN A 55 11.26 -7.67 -23.96
CA ASN A 55 11.08 -6.24 -23.75
C ASN A 55 12.45 -5.59 -23.51
N PRO A 56 12.95 -4.73 -24.40
CA PRO A 56 14.27 -4.12 -24.28
C PRO A 56 14.40 -3.20 -23.06
N LYS A 57 13.31 -2.54 -22.65
CA LYS A 57 13.29 -1.62 -21.50
C LYS A 57 13.41 -2.36 -20.16
N SER A 58 12.59 -3.39 -19.94
CA SER A 58 12.58 -4.17 -18.70
C SER A 58 13.56 -5.34 -18.71
N LYS A 59 14.20 -5.65 -19.86
CA LYS A 59 15.06 -6.82 -20.09
C LYS A 59 14.39 -8.18 -19.83
N ASN A 60 13.07 -8.23 -19.67
CA ASN A 60 12.32 -9.45 -19.43
C ASN A 60 12.11 -10.25 -20.73
N TRP A 61 12.09 -11.58 -20.57
CA TRP A 61 11.84 -12.54 -21.64
C TRP A 61 10.52 -13.26 -21.40
N TYR A 62 9.77 -13.48 -22.49
CA TYR A 62 8.49 -14.18 -22.45
C TYR A 62 8.45 -15.23 -23.57
N LYS A 63 8.09 -16.47 -23.20
CA LYS A 63 7.76 -17.53 -24.17
C LYS A 63 6.32 -17.33 -24.63
N VAL A 64 6.11 -17.19 -25.93
CA VAL A 64 4.80 -16.99 -26.55
C VAL A 64 4.53 -18.13 -27.50
N VAL A 65 3.37 -18.74 -27.39
CA VAL A 65 2.86 -19.71 -28.35
C VAL A 65 1.68 -19.09 -29.06
N TYR A 66 1.79 -18.92 -30.38
CA TYR A 66 0.72 -18.36 -31.23
C TYR A 66 0.36 -19.36 -32.32
N ARG A 67 -0.88 -19.83 -32.30
CA ARG A 67 -1.41 -20.83 -33.25
C ARG A 67 -2.68 -20.37 -33.97
N GLY A 68 -2.84 -19.06 -34.12
CA GLY A 68 -3.99 -18.41 -34.75
C GLY A 68 -4.76 -17.51 -33.78
N ALA A 69 -5.55 -16.57 -34.30
CA ALA A 69 -6.23 -15.54 -33.54
C ALA A 69 -7.13 -16.12 -32.42
N ASP A 70 -7.90 -17.19 -32.75
CA ASP A 70 -8.90 -17.75 -31.80
C ASP A 70 -8.48 -19.11 -31.24
N SER A 71 -7.22 -19.50 -31.41
CA SER A 71 -6.73 -20.78 -30.94
C SER A 71 -6.76 -20.86 -29.40
N ARG A 72 -7.41 -21.91 -28.86
CA ARG A 72 -7.36 -22.21 -27.42
C ARG A 72 -5.97 -22.62 -26.94
N TRP A 73 -5.06 -22.89 -27.88
CA TRP A 73 -3.68 -23.30 -27.61
C TRP A 73 -2.68 -22.14 -27.61
N ASN A 74 -3.16 -20.90 -27.74
CA ASN A 74 -2.32 -19.73 -27.53
C ASN A 74 -1.91 -19.64 -26.07
N TYR A 75 -0.65 -19.29 -25.83
CA TYR A 75 -0.09 -19.20 -24.48
C TYR A 75 0.97 -18.09 -24.41
N CYS A 76 1.09 -17.47 -23.27
CA CYS A 76 2.19 -16.58 -22.93
C CYS A 76 2.60 -16.79 -21.45
N SER A 77 3.90 -16.80 -21.18
CA SER A 77 4.42 -16.92 -19.81
C SER A 77 4.23 -15.67 -18.94
N CYS A 78 3.70 -14.56 -19.51
CA CYS A 78 3.49 -13.32 -18.76
C CYS A 78 2.29 -13.41 -17.79
N MET A 79 2.37 -12.64 -16.70
CA MET A 79 1.30 -12.59 -15.70
C MET A 79 -0.03 -12.06 -16.26
N ASP A 80 0.00 -11.02 -17.13
CA ASP A 80 -1.22 -10.52 -17.78
C ASP A 80 -2.01 -11.63 -18.47
N TYR A 81 -1.34 -12.53 -19.22
CA TYR A 81 -2.01 -13.67 -19.84
C TYR A 81 -2.61 -14.65 -18.82
N LYS A 82 -1.86 -14.92 -17.73
CA LYS A 82 -2.26 -15.90 -16.72
C LYS A 82 -3.45 -15.43 -15.86
N THR A 83 -3.63 -14.12 -15.69
CA THR A 83 -4.65 -13.56 -14.79
C THR A 83 -5.84 -12.91 -15.48
N ASN A 84 -5.74 -12.55 -16.76
CA ASN A 84 -6.78 -11.76 -17.43
C ASN A 84 -7.96 -12.56 -18.01
N GLN A 85 -7.85 -13.88 -18.15
CA GLN A 85 -8.87 -14.78 -18.72
C GLN A 85 -9.31 -14.42 -20.17
N LEU A 86 -8.57 -13.58 -20.87
CA LEU A 86 -8.91 -13.12 -22.23
C LEU A 86 -8.46 -14.09 -23.34
N GLY A 87 -7.54 -15.00 -23.00
CA GLY A 87 -6.85 -15.88 -23.95
C GLY A 87 -5.84 -15.16 -24.85
N THR A 88 -5.54 -13.88 -24.56
CA THR A 88 -4.52 -13.08 -25.22
C THR A 88 -3.87 -12.09 -24.24
N CYS A 89 -2.74 -11.49 -24.65
CA CYS A 89 -2.04 -10.43 -23.96
C CYS A 89 -1.26 -9.58 -24.99
N LYS A 90 -0.67 -8.46 -24.56
CA LYS A 90 0.13 -7.62 -25.46
C LYS A 90 1.24 -8.37 -26.21
N HIS A 91 1.86 -9.40 -25.59
CA HIS A 91 2.93 -10.18 -26.23
C HIS A 91 2.40 -11.11 -27.32
N ILE A 92 1.25 -11.77 -27.12
CA ILE A 92 0.58 -12.57 -28.15
C ILE A 92 0.13 -11.66 -29.31
N GLU A 93 -0.47 -10.51 -29.02
CA GLU A 93 -0.88 -9.55 -30.05
C GLU A 93 0.33 -8.97 -30.81
N ALA A 94 1.45 -8.75 -30.14
CA ALA A 94 2.69 -8.31 -30.78
C ALA A 94 3.25 -9.38 -31.75
N VAL A 95 3.24 -10.65 -31.37
CA VAL A 95 3.63 -11.75 -32.26
C VAL A 95 2.66 -11.82 -33.45
N ARG A 96 1.35 -11.65 -33.25
CA ARG A 96 0.38 -11.59 -34.34
C ARG A 96 0.70 -10.48 -35.34
N LEU A 97 0.91 -9.24 -34.84
CA LEU A 97 1.28 -8.08 -35.67
C LEU A 97 2.62 -8.29 -36.39
N TRP A 98 3.60 -8.91 -35.71
CA TRP A 98 4.88 -9.21 -36.31
C TRP A 98 4.75 -10.18 -37.51
N LEU A 99 3.93 -11.22 -37.36
CA LEU A 99 3.65 -12.18 -38.43
C LEU A 99 2.91 -11.53 -39.64
N GLU A 100 1.89 -10.71 -39.35
CA GLU A 100 1.15 -9.95 -40.37
C GLU A 100 2.13 -9.06 -41.15
N ASN A 101 3.01 -8.34 -40.50
CA ASN A 101 3.98 -7.44 -41.15
C ASN A 101 5.06 -8.19 -41.97
N HIS A 102 5.36 -9.46 -41.64
CA HIS A 102 6.30 -10.26 -42.41
C HIS A 102 5.63 -11.16 -43.45
N GLY A 103 4.32 -10.96 -43.69
CA GLY A 103 3.55 -11.72 -44.68
C GLY A 103 3.43 -13.22 -44.39
N ARG A 104 3.74 -13.63 -43.13
CA ARG A 104 3.69 -15.02 -42.69
C ARG A 104 2.30 -15.36 -42.16
N LYS A 105 1.52 -16.16 -42.87
CA LYS A 105 0.31 -16.79 -42.32
C LYS A 105 0.75 -18.06 -41.56
N ILE A 106 0.58 -18.10 -40.26
CA ILE A 106 0.67 -19.37 -39.55
C ILE A 106 -0.65 -20.11 -39.79
N GLN A 107 -0.58 -21.14 -40.61
CA GLN A 107 -1.59 -22.22 -40.56
C GLN A 107 -1.38 -22.88 -39.17
N ALA A 108 -2.50 -23.10 -38.44
CA ALA A 108 -2.48 -23.78 -37.15
C ALA A 108 -2.00 -25.22 -37.33
N VAL A 109 -0.69 -25.44 -37.34
CA VAL A 109 -0.09 -26.76 -37.41
C VAL A 109 -0.18 -27.40 -36.02
N ASN A 110 -0.90 -28.53 -35.95
CA ASN A 110 -0.92 -29.33 -34.75
C ASN A 110 0.48 -30.01 -34.61
N PRO A 111 1.25 -29.74 -33.54
CA PRO A 111 2.52 -30.43 -33.34
C PRO A 111 2.35 -31.95 -33.30
N PRO A 112 3.35 -32.72 -33.73
CA PRO A 112 3.27 -34.18 -33.71
C PRO A 112 3.23 -34.75 -32.28
N TYR A 113 3.82 -34.05 -31.33
CA TYR A 113 3.88 -34.46 -29.91
C TYR A 113 2.67 -34.02 -29.12
N SER A 114 2.29 -34.81 -28.14
CA SER A 114 1.25 -34.49 -27.17
C SER A 114 1.79 -33.65 -26.00
N SER A 115 0.91 -32.88 -25.32
CA SER A 115 1.37 -32.05 -24.20
C SER A 115 0.30 -31.75 -23.15
N LEU A 116 0.72 -31.65 -21.90
CA LEU A 116 -0.08 -31.05 -20.82
C LEU A 116 0.24 -29.56 -20.69
N TYR A 117 -0.82 -28.76 -20.51
CA TYR A 117 -0.71 -27.33 -20.30
C TYR A 117 -1.83 -26.83 -19.36
N VAL A 118 -1.61 -25.65 -18.73
CA VAL A 118 -2.63 -24.99 -17.91
C VAL A 118 -3.38 -23.99 -18.79
N SER A 119 -4.70 -24.11 -18.84
CA SER A 119 -5.56 -23.06 -19.39
C SER A 119 -5.93 -22.05 -18.30
N TYR A 120 -5.89 -20.77 -18.65
CA TYR A 120 -6.23 -19.66 -17.76
C TYR A 120 -7.53 -18.93 -18.17
N ARG A 121 -8.31 -19.49 -19.09
CA ARG A 121 -9.53 -18.84 -19.63
C ARG A 121 -10.69 -18.83 -18.63
N ASP A 122 -10.88 -19.96 -17.91
CA ASP A 122 -11.94 -20.14 -16.92
C ASP A 122 -11.37 -20.63 -15.58
N GLY A 123 -10.39 -19.90 -15.05
CA GLY A 123 -9.58 -20.36 -13.93
C GLY A 123 -8.39 -21.20 -14.37
N ARG A 124 -7.64 -21.75 -13.39
CA ARG A 124 -6.49 -22.63 -13.69
C ARG A 124 -6.96 -24.08 -13.82
N LYS A 125 -6.93 -24.63 -15.03
CA LYS A 125 -7.31 -25.99 -15.33
C LYS A 125 -6.26 -26.68 -16.20
N ILE A 126 -5.96 -27.94 -15.94
CA ILE A 126 -5.02 -28.73 -16.75
C ILE A 126 -5.75 -29.35 -17.92
N PHE A 127 -5.19 -29.20 -19.11
CA PHE A 127 -5.70 -29.80 -20.34
C PHE A 127 -4.61 -30.62 -21.02
N LEU A 128 -5.04 -31.69 -21.68
CA LEU A 128 -4.23 -32.46 -22.59
C LEU A 128 -4.45 -31.95 -24.02
N ARG A 129 -3.35 -31.71 -24.74
CA ARG A 129 -3.36 -31.55 -26.19
C ARG A 129 -2.76 -32.79 -26.80
N ILE A 130 -3.54 -33.53 -27.61
CA ILE A 130 -3.10 -34.72 -28.31
C ILE A 130 -2.37 -34.31 -29.59
N GLY A 131 -1.15 -34.79 -29.77
CA GLY A 131 -0.34 -34.61 -30.98
C GLY A 131 -0.88 -35.40 -32.20
N SER A 132 -0.43 -35.01 -33.40
CA SER A 132 -0.87 -35.69 -34.64
C SER A 132 -0.25 -37.08 -34.84
N ALA A 133 0.90 -37.35 -34.20
CA ALA A 133 1.64 -38.60 -34.41
C ALA A 133 1.02 -39.82 -33.69
N HIS A 134 0.44 -39.63 -32.49
CA HIS A 134 -0.06 -40.69 -31.62
C HIS A 134 -1.49 -40.45 -31.15
N TRP A 135 -2.38 -40.06 -32.11
CA TRP A 135 -3.74 -39.58 -31.79
C TRP A 135 -4.59 -40.67 -31.14
N ASP A 136 -4.64 -41.86 -31.69
CA ASP A 136 -5.55 -42.94 -31.23
C ASP A 136 -5.10 -43.54 -29.90
N GLU A 137 -3.80 -43.83 -29.76
CA GLU A 137 -3.21 -44.41 -28.57
C GLU A 137 -3.29 -43.45 -27.38
N MET A 138 -2.92 -42.17 -27.58
CA MET A 138 -2.99 -41.14 -26.60
C MET A 138 -4.45 -40.83 -26.22
N GLY A 139 -5.35 -40.84 -27.22
CA GLY A 139 -6.79 -40.67 -26.98
C GLY A 139 -7.40 -41.80 -26.16
N ALA A 140 -6.96 -43.05 -26.35
CA ALA A 140 -7.37 -44.17 -25.51
C ALA A 140 -6.89 -44.05 -24.06
N LEU A 141 -5.63 -43.63 -23.86
CA LEU A 141 -5.09 -43.36 -22.54
C LEU A 141 -5.81 -42.21 -21.84
N ALA A 142 -6.09 -41.12 -22.59
CA ALA A 142 -6.72 -39.90 -22.07
C ALA A 142 -8.10 -40.16 -21.44
N LYS A 143 -8.90 -41.09 -21.96
CA LYS A 143 -10.24 -41.42 -21.46
C LYS A 143 -10.29 -41.82 -19.99
N LYS A 144 -9.15 -42.24 -19.42
CA LYS A 144 -9.05 -42.67 -18.00
C LYS A 144 -8.84 -41.48 -17.06
N TYR A 145 -8.30 -40.37 -17.57
CA TYR A 145 -7.84 -39.24 -16.76
C TYR A 145 -8.48 -37.92 -17.10
N PHE A 146 -9.04 -37.79 -18.31
CA PHE A 146 -9.55 -36.53 -18.86
C PHE A 146 -11.02 -36.66 -19.31
N THR A 147 -11.73 -35.54 -19.29
CA THR A 147 -13.06 -35.39 -19.83
C THR A 147 -13.04 -35.50 -21.37
N LYS A 148 -14.24 -35.46 -22.00
CA LYS A 148 -14.36 -35.41 -23.48
C LYS A 148 -13.68 -34.18 -24.10
N ASP A 149 -13.59 -33.07 -23.34
CA ASP A 149 -12.93 -31.83 -23.76
C ASP A 149 -11.43 -31.82 -23.44
N LEU A 150 -10.89 -32.96 -22.96
CA LEU A 150 -9.50 -33.14 -22.59
C LEU A 150 -9.09 -32.29 -21.37
N GLU A 151 -10.04 -31.89 -20.51
CA GLU A 151 -9.80 -31.32 -19.21
C GLU A 151 -9.50 -32.42 -18.18
N LEU A 152 -8.48 -32.24 -17.34
CA LEU A 152 -8.11 -33.21 -16.30
C LEU A 152 -9.26 -33.36 -15.29
N ILE A 153 -9.66 -34.59 -15.01
CA ILE A 153 -10.67 -34.91 -13.99
C ILE A 153 -10.02 -34.74 -12.61
N GLU A 154 -10.62 -33.94 -11.73
CA GLU A 154 -9.99 -33.49 -10.48
C GLU A 154 -9.57 -34.66 -9.57
N ASN A 155 -10.38 -35.69 -9.43
CA ASN A 155 -10.06 -36.89 -8.63
C ASN A 155 -8.93 -37.74 -9.23
N THR A 156 -8.46 -37.49 -10.44
CA THR A 156 -7.32 -38.20 -11.06
C THR A 156 -5.99 -37.46 -10.82
N ILE A 157 -5.98 -36.30 -10.18
CA ILE A 157 -4.75 -35.55 -9.86
C ILE A 157 -3.71 -36.41 -9.14
N PRO A 158 -4.04 -37.23 -8.11
CA PRO A 158 -3.05 -38.06 -7.44
C PRO A 158 -2.37 -39.09 -8.35
N SER A 159 -3.03 -39.51 -9.42
CA SER A 159 -2.51 -40.50 -10.38
C SER A 159 -1.93 -39.86 -11.64
N ILE A 160 -1.84 -38.54 -11.75
CA ILE A 160 -1.36 -37.85 -12.95
C ILE A 160 0.10 -38.18 -13.30
N GLN A 161 0.93 -38.48 -12.30
CA GLN A 161 2.33 -38.91 -12.55
C GLN A 161 2.37 -40.26 -13.32
N LYS A 162 1.43 -41.15 -13.03
CA LYS A 162 1.29 -42.40 -13.77
C LYS A 162 0.88 -42.11 -15.22
N PHE A 163 -0.11 -41.21 -15.42
CA PHE A 163 -0.46 -40.77 -16.77
C PHE A 163 0.74 -40.21 -17.53
N ILE A 164 1.53 -39.31 -16.91
CA ILE A 164 2.72 -38.69 -17.55
C ILE A 164 3.74 -39.82 -17.95
N SER A 165 3.92 -40.81 -17.11
CA SER A 165 4.83 -41.92 -17.41
C SER A 165 4.33 -42.78 -18.56
N GLU A 166 3.05 -43.15 -18.57
CA GLU A 166 2.40 -43.90 -19.67
C GLU A 166 2.38 -43.10 -20.97
N ALA A 167 2.12 -41.80 -20.91
CA ALA A 167 2.13 -40.89 -22.05
C ALA A 167 3.50 -40.77 -22.70
N LYS A 168 4.60 -40.75 -21.93
CA LYS A 168 5.97 -40.72 -22.42
C LYS A 168 6.39 -42.04 -23.11
N VAL A 169 5.75 -43.15 -22.74
CA VAL A 169 5.97 -44.43 -23.42
C VAL A 169 5.31 -44.43 -24.80
N ILE A 170 4.10 -43.86 -24.92
CA ILE A 170 3.37 -43.72 -26.18
C ILE A 170 4.02 -42.69 -27.08
N ASP A 171 4.35 -41.53 -26.52
CA ASP A 171 4.91 -40.36 -27.22
C ASP A 171 6.20 -39.94 -26.52
N PRO A 172 7.38 -40.37 -26.99
CA PRO A 172 8.69 -40.01 -26.40
C PRO A 172 8.93 -38.50 -26.33
N ASP A 173 8.32 -37.71 -27.24
CA ASP A 173 8.41 -36.27 -27.29
C ASP A 173 7.32 -35.56 -26.44
N PHE A 174 6.60 -36.31 -25.62
CA PHE A 174 5.54 -35.78 -24.74
C PHE A 174 6.06 -34.67 -23.86
N LYS A 175 5.38 -33.50 -23.89
CA LYS A 175 5.78 -32.31 -23.13
C LYS A 175 4.83 -32.05 -21.97
N CYS A 176 5.40 -31.89 -20.78
CA CYS A 176 4.69 -31.33 -19.62
C CYS A 176 5.21 -29.90 -19.41
N TYR A 177 4.35 -28.89 -19.61
CA TYR A 177 4.77 -27.50 -19.46
C TYR A 177 5.03 -27.16 -17.98
N PRO A 178 5.98 -26.24 -17.68
CA PRO A 178 6.34 -25.89 -16.30
C PRO A 178 5.14 -25.49 -15.42
N ASP A 179 4.20 -24.72 -15.96
CA ASP A 179 3.00 -24.30 -15.23
C ASP A 179 2.13 -25.48 -14.73
N VAL A 180 2.17 -26.63 -15.43
CA VAL A 180 1.47 -27.84 -14.98
C VAL A 180 2.18 -28.44 -13.76
N LEU A 181 3.51 -28.49 -13.80
CA LEU A 181 4.31 -29.02 -12.71
C LEU A 181 4.15 -28.15 -11.46
N ASP A 182 4.19 -26.83 -11.62
CA ASP A 182 3.95 -25.86 -10.55
C ASP A 182 2.57 -26.05 -9.92
N TYR A 183 1.51 -26.17 -10.74
CA TYR A 183 0.15 -26.39 -10.26
C TYR A 183 -0.01 -27.73 -9.51
N LEU A 184 0.59 -28.81 -10.01
CA LEU A 184 0.58 -30.10 -9.36
C LEU A 184 1.37 -30.09 -8.05
N ALA A 185 2.50 -29.38 -8.01
CA ALA A 185 3.27 -29.18 -6.78
C ALA A 185 2.48 -28.43 -5.72
N GLU A 186 1.78 -27.33 -6.11
CA GLU A 186 0.88 -26.60 -5.21
C GLU A 186 -0.23 -27.49 -4.63
N LYS A 187 -0.85 -28.36 -5.45
CA LYS A 187 -1.91 -29.29 -4.99
C LYS A 187 -1.37 -30.34 -4.04
N LYS A 188 -0.23 -30.95 -4.37
CA LYS A 188 0.42 -31.95 -3.51
C LYS A 188 0.86 -31.35 -2.17
N ASP A 189 1.38 -30.13 -2.18
CA ASP A 189 1.77 -29.42 -0.98
C ASP A 189 0.53 -29.11 -0.09
N ALA A 190 -0.59 -28.70 -0.71
CA ALA A 190 -1.86 -28.51 0.02
C ALA A 190 -2.36 -29.81 0.67
N GLU A 191 -2.34 -30.93 -0.05
CA GLU A 191 -2.69 -32.26 0.48
C GLU A 191 -1.77 -32.66 1.65
N TYR A 192 -0.46 -32.40 1.53
CA TYR A 192 0.49 -32.68 2.62
C TYR A 192 0.15 -31.85 3.86
N ARG A 193 -0.15 -30.56 3.70
CA ARG A 193 -0.52 -29.69 4.84
C ARG A 193 -1.82 -30.16 5.53
N GLU A 194 -2.82 -30.56 4.77
CA GLU A 194 -4.07 -31.11 5.33
C GLU A 194 -3.84 -32.42 6.09
N GLN A 195 -3.05 -33.33 5.51
CA GLN A 195 -2.67 -34.59 6.15
C GLN A 195 -1.81 -34.38 7.41
N TYR A 196 -0.93 -33.40 7.40
CA TYR A 196 -0.15 -33.03 8.58
C TYR A 196 -1.05 -32.48 9.69
N LEU A 197 -1.93 -31.53 9.37
CA LEU A 197 -2.87 -30.94 10.35
C LEU A 197 -3.83 -31.96 10.96
N SER A 198 -4.25 -32.99 10.21
CA SER A 198 -5.12 -34.04 10.76
C SER A 198 -4.48 -34.83 11.91
N LYS A 199 -3.14 -34.77 12.03
CA LYS A 199 -2.36 -35.42 13.09
C LYS A 199 -1.98 -34.47 14.23
N VAL A 200 -2.13 -33.15 14.05
CA VAL A 200 -1.79 -32.15 15.04
C VAL A 200 -2.87 -32.06 16.10
N THR A 201 -2.56 -32.43 17.31
CA THR A 201 -3.46 -32.40 18.46
C THR A 201 -3.55 -31.01 19.08
N ASP A 202 -4.47 -30.82 20.01
CA ASP A 202 -4.54 -29.57 20.79
C ASP A 202 -3.38 -29.44 21.77
N GLU A 203 -2.80 -30.55 22.20
CA GLU A 203 -1.59 -30.59 23.03
C GLU A 203 -0.37 -30.11 22.22
N ASP A 204 -0.24 -30.54 20.96
CA ASP A 204 0.80 -30.06 20.06
C ASP A 204 0.69 -28.56 19.82
N MET A 205 -0.53 -28.03 19.70
CA MET A 205 -0.77 -26.59 19.58
C MET A 205 -0.46 -25.85 20.87
N ALA A 206 -0.78 -26.41 22.04
CA ALA A 206 -0.46 -25.81 23.33
C ALA A 206 1.06 -25.76 23.62
N GLY A 207 1.82 -26.72 23.10
CA GLY A 207 3.29 -26.79 23.18
C GLY A 207 4.02 -26.13 22.01
N LEU A 208 3.32 -25.43 21.12
CA LEU A 208 3.92 -24.86 19.91
C LEU A 208 4.79 -23.64 20.23
N LEU A 209 4.34 -22.81 21.16
CA LEU A 209 5.00 -21.57 21.59
C LEU A 209 5.17 -21.58 23.11
N LYS A 210 6.06 -20.73 23.63
CA LYS A 210 6.27 -20.53 25.09
C LYS A 210 5.04 -19.96 25.81
N ALA A 211 4.06 -19.40 25.06
CA ALA A 211 2.83 -18.87 25.61
C ALA A 211 1.63 -19.75 25.27
N ARG A 212 0.67 -19.83 26.16
CA ARG A 212 -0.59 -20.52 25.91
C ARG A 212 -1.42 -19.75 24.88
N LEU A 213 -1.78 -20.42 23.78
CA LEU A 213 -2.64 -19.86 22.75
C LEU A 213 -4.10 -19.86 23.18
N TYR A 214 -4.83 -18.82 22.81
CA TYR A 214 -6.29 -18.84 22.88
C TYR A 214 -6.86 -19.74 21.78
N PRO A 215 -8.06 -20.36 21.95
CA PRO A 215 -8.63 -21.26 20.95
C PRO A 215 -8.70 -20.65 19.56
N TYR A 216 -9.17 -19.41 19.43
CA TYR A 216 -9.25 -18.75 18.15
C TYR A 216 -7.87 -18.46 17.52
N GLN A 217 -6.81 -18.24 18.32
CA GLN A 217 -5.44 -18.09 17.82
C GLN A 217 -4.92 -19.42 17.25
N ALA A 218 -5.17 -20.51 17.94
CA ALA A 218 -4.85 -21.85 17.45
C ALA A 218 -5.60 -22.15 16.13
N GLU A 219 -6.87 -21.76 16.04
CA GLU A 219 -7.66 -21.87 14.80
C GLU A 219 -7.04 -21.01 13.67
N GLY A 220 -6.65 -19.76 13.93
CA GLY A 220 -5.99 -18.89 12.95
C GLY A 220 -4.65 -19.47 12.46
N ILE A 221 -3.87 -20.08 13.33
CA ILE A 221 -2.62 -20.78 12.98
C ILE A 221 -2.94 -22.00 12.08
N ARG A 222 -3.92 -22.83 12.45
CA ARG A 222 -4.35 -23.98 11.64
C ARG A 222 -4.85 -23.54 10.26
N PHE A 223 -5.65 -22.46 10.21
CA PHE A 223 -6.13 -21.89 8.96
C PHE A 223 -4.98 -21.44 8.06
N ALA A 224 -4.06 -20.61 8.59
CA ALA A 224 -2.92 -20.09 7.84
C ALA A 224 -2.01 -21.22 7.33
N PHE A 225 -1.73 -22.21 8.16
CA PHE A 225 -0.98 -23.40 7.78
C PHE A 225 -1.68 -24.19 6.67
N ALA A 226 -2.98 -24.49 6.79
CA ALA A 226 -3.74 -25.23 5.78
C ALA A 226 -3.76 -24.51 4.44
N LYS A 227 -3.93 -23.18 4.44
CA LYS A 227 -4.01 -22.40 3.20
C LYS A 227 -2.64 -22.13 2.59
N GLY A 228 -1.56 -22.15 3.36
CA GLY A 228 -0.19 -21.81 2.91
C GLY A 228 0.01 -20.35 2.57
N LYS A 229 -0.94 -19.74 1.85
CA LYS A 229 -1.02 -18.29 1.62
C LYS A 229 -2.36 -17.78 2.12
N SER A 230 -2.35 -16.85 3.09
CA SER A 230 -3.57 -16.40 3.79
C SER A 230 -3.45 -14.97 4.32
N ILE A 231 -4.61 -14.39 4.63
CA ILE A 231 -4.74 -13.11 5.33
C ILE A 231 -5.34 -13.38 6.70
N ILE A 232 -4.67 -12.94 7.76
CA ILE A 232 -5.21 -12.88 9.11
C ILE A 232 -5.67 -11.43 9.34
N ALA A 233 -6.98 -11.22 9.24
CA ALA A 233 -7.63 -9.92 9.30
C ALA A 233 -8.33 -9.66 10.63
N ASP A 234 -7.95 -10.38 11.69
CA ASP A 234 -8.52 -10.23 13.03
C ASP A 234 -8.50 -8.79 13.51
N GLU A 235 -9.50 -8.41 14.28
CA GLU A 235 -9.57 -7.10 14.89
C GLU A 235 -8.30 -6.77 15.68
N MET A 236 -7.96 -5.50 15.78
CA MET A 236 -6.75 -5.07 16.47
C MET A 236 -6.76 -5.49 17.94
N GLY A 237 -5.59 -5.96 18.42
CA GLY A 237 -5.44 -6.44 19.78
C GLY A 237 -5.73 -7.93 20.00
N LEU A 238 -6.19 -8.67 18.96
CA LEU A 238 -6.42 -10.12 19.02
C LEU A 238 -5.14 -10.98 18.82
N GLY A 239 -3.98 -10.35 18.74
CA GLY A 239 -2.71 -11.08 18.65
C GLY A 239 -2.41 -11.70 17.30
N LYS A 240 -2.55 -10.93 16.23
CA LYS A 240 -2.16 -11.36 14.86
C LYS A 240 -0.69 -11.79 14.79
N THR A 241 0.20 -11.07 15.47
CA THR A 241 1.65 -11.35 15.50
C THR A 241 1.95 -12.76 16.04
N ILE A 242 1.33 -13.14 17.18
CA ILE A 242 1.54 -14.49 17.75
C ILE A 242 0.99 -15.59 16.85
N GLN A 243 -0.09 -15.33 16.09
CA GLN A 243 -0.63 -16.27 15.12
C GLN A 243 0.34 -16.45 13.93
N ALA A 244 0.96 -15.37 13.43
CA ALA A 244 1.95 -15.46 12.37
C ALA A 244 3.22 -16.19 12.82
N ILE A 245 3.72 -15.91 14.03
CA ILE A 245 4.86 -16.62 14.63
C ILE A 245 4.49 -18.11 14.79
N GLY A 246 3.31 -18.42 15.36
CA GLY A 246 2.85 -19.79 15.51
C GLY A 246 2.71 -20.54 14.19
N THR A 247 2.25 -19.86 13.13
CA THR A 247 2.20 -20.44 11.78
C THR A 247 3.60 -20.78 11.27
N ALA A 248 4.57 -19.87 11.43
CA ALA A 248 5.95 -20.11 11.02
C ALA A 248 6.59 -21.28 11.78
N GLU A 249 6.40 -21.36 13.11
CA GLU A 249 6.91 -22.46 13.91
C GLU A 249 6.23 -23.81 13.57
N LEU A 250 4.94 -23.81 13.29
CA LEU A 250 4.24 -25.03 12.86
C LEU A 250 4.75 -25.49 11.48
N MET A 251 4.97 -24.55 10.54
CA MET A 251 5.56 -24.88 9.23
C MET A 251 6.99 -25.39 9.36
N ARG A 252 7.79 -24.84 10.29
CA ARG A 252 9.12 -25.32 10.59
C ARG A 252 9.09 -26.75 11.14
N LYS A 253 8.22 -27.04 12.12
CA LYS A 253 8.03 -28.40 12.66
C LYS A 253 7.59 -29.39 11.60
N ALA A 254 6.80 -28.97 10.63
CA ALA A 254 6.37 -29.79 9.49
C ALA A 254 7.47 -29.97 8.42
N GLY A 255 8.64 -29.31 8.56
CA GLY A 255 9.71 -29.37 7.58
C GLY A 255 9.44 -28.63 6.27
N LEU A 256 8.46 -27.69 6.29
CA LEU A 256 8.07 -26.92 5.10
C LEU A 256 8.90 -25.64 4.92
N VAL A 257 9.39 -25.05 6.02
CA VAL A 257 10.16 -23.80 5.97
C VAL A 257 11.40 -23.86 6.86
N SER A 258 12.49 -23.30 6.35
CA SER A 258 13.78 -23.12 7.02
C SER A 258 14.17 -21.65 7.13
N SER A 259 13.43 -20.75 6.47
CA SER A 259 13.69 -19.33 6.47
C SER A 259 12.39 -18.51 6.34
N VAL A 260 12.27 -17.46 7.15
CA VAL A 260 11.11 -16.55 7.19
C VAL A 260 11.59 -15.12 6.98
N LEU A 261 10.97 -14.42 6.02
CA LEU A 261 11.16 -12.98 5.82
C LEU A 261 9.95 -12.24 6.35
N ILE A 262 10.16 -11.31 7.30
CA ILE A 262 9.11 -10.47 7.88
C ILE A 262 9.25 -9.05 7.33
N LEU A 263 8.24 -8.58 6.60
CA LEU A 263 8.11 -7.19 6.16
C LEU A 263 7.19 -6.44 7.11
N CYS A 264 7.70 -5.37 7.71
CA CYS A 264 6.92 -4.58 8.64
C CYS A 264 7.25 -3.08 8.53
N PRO A 265 6.46 -2.18 9.11
CA PRO A 265 6.85 -0.79 9.33
C PRO A 265 8.18 -0.69 10.08
N ALA A 266 8.99 0.33 9.79
CA ALA A 266 10.30 0.52 10.43
C ALA A 266 10.20 0.58 11.97
N SER A 267 9.10 1.11 12.48
CA SER A 267 8.82 1.21 13.92
C SER A 267 8.57 -0.13 14.63
N LEU A 268 8.21 -1.17 13.87
CA LEU A 268 7.83 -2.49 14.41
C LEU A 268 8.97 -3.51 14.41
N LYS A 269 10.10 -3.23 13.78
CA LYS A 269 11.21 -4.20 13.62
C LYS A 269 11.66 -4.81 14.97
N TYR A 270 11.92 -3.98 15.96
CA TYR A 270 12.39 -4.44 17.26
C TYR A 270 11.28 -5.08 18.09
N GLN A 271 10.03 -4.65 17.94
CA GLN A 271 8.91 -5.31 18.58
C GLN A 271 8.73 -6.75 18.04
N TRP A 272 8.86 -6.94 16.72
CA TRP A 272 8.85 -8.28 16.13
C TRP A 272 9.96 -9.15 16.70
N LEU A 273 11.18 -8.60 16.82
CA LEU A 273 12.31 -9.30 17.43
C LEU A 273 12.02 -9.70 18.89
N GLU A 274 11.45 -8.78 19.68
CA GLU A 274 11.09 -9.05 21.08
C GLU A 274 9.99 -10.11 21.21
N GLU A 275 8.96 -10.05 20.37
CA GLU A 275 7.86 -11.04 20.39
C GLU A 275 8.35 -12.43 19.96
N ILE A 276 9.23 -12.53 18.95
CA ILE A 276 9.85 -13.80 18.56
C ILE A 276 10.65 -14.39 19.72
N ASN A 277 11.54 -13.63 20.34
CA ASN A 277 12.34 -14.08 21.47
C ASN A 277 11.50 -14.46 22.69
N LYS A 278 10.38 -13.77 22.90
CA LYS A 278 9.43 -14.04 23.98
C LYS A 278 8.68 -15.35 23.77
N PHE A 279 8.27 -15.65 22.56
CA PHE A 279 7.36 -16.76 22.25
C PHE A 279 8.07 -18.01 21.71
N THR A 280 9.29 -17.90 21.21
CA THR A 280 10.05 -18.99 20.60
C THR A 280 11.48 -19.06 21.09
N ASP A 281 12.19 -20.15 20.76
CA ASP A 281 13.65 -20.28 20.90
C ASP A 281 14.36 -20.12 19.54
N SER A 282 13.64 -19.71 18.49
CA SER A 282 14.17 -19.53 17.16
C SER A 282 14.98 -18.24 17.06
N ASP A 283 16.09 -18.31 16.34
CA ASP A 283 16.95 -17.17 16.06
C ASP A 283 16.29 -16.15 15.15
N ALA A 284 16.50 -14.88 15.43
CA ALA A 284 15.94 -13.77 14.68
C ALA A 284 16.94 -12.61 14.54
N VAL A 285 16.92 -11.94 13.41
CA VAL A 285 17.78 -10.78 13.12
C VAL A 285 17.00 -9.66 12.45
N VAL A 286 17.31 -8.43 12.85
CA VAL A 286 16.84 -7.23 12.16
C VAL A 286 17.81 -6.91 11.02
N VAL A 287 17.28 -6.89 9.79
CA VAL A 287 18.07 -6.58 8.59
C VAL A 287 18.17 -5.06 8.46
N GLU A 288 19.36 -4.53 8.83
CA GLU A 288 19.63 -3.09 8.84
C GLU A 288 21.12 -2.77 8.63
N GLY A 289 21.43 -1.48 8.55
CA GLY A 289 22.78 -0.98 8.28
C GLY A 289 23.04 -0.71 6.80
N LEU A 290 24.29 -0.69 6.39
CA LEU A 290 24.70 -0.45 5.01
C LEU A 290 24.24 -1.59 4.08
N PRO A 291 24.04 -1.35 2.77
CA PRO A 291 23.50 -2.34 1.84
C PRO A 291 24.24 -3.69 1.85
N MET A 292 25.57 -3.68 1.89
CA MET A 292 26.36 -4.93 1.91
C MET A 292 26.11 -5.74 3.19
N LYS A 293 26.03 -5.07 4.36
CA LYS A 293 25.68 -5.73 5.62
C LYS A 293 24.27 -6.33 5.56
N ARG A 294 23.31 -5.62 4.97
CA ARG A 294 21.95 -6.16 4.81
C ARG A 294 21.94 -7.38 3.90
N LYS A 295 22.75 -7.39 2.83
CA LYS A 295 22.90 -8.55 1.96
C LYS A 295 23.41 -9.76 2.72
N GLU A 296 24.45 -9.62 3.52
CA GLU A 296 24.98 -10.68 4.39
C GLU A 296 23.91 -11.21 5.36
N LEU A 297 23.10 -10.32 5.93
CA LEU A 297 22.01 -10.69 6.84
C LEU A 297 20.88 -11.45 6.11
N TYR A 298 20.53 -11.10 4.85
CA TYR A 298 19.60 -11.87 4.05
C TYR A 298 20.12 -13.27 3.72
N GLU A 299 21.43 -13.41 3.47
CA GLU A 299 22.10 -14.67 3.13
C GLU A 299 22.46 -15.50 4.38
N SER A 300 22.28 -14.95 5.59
CA SER A 300 22.56 -15.67 6.85
C SER A 300 21.64 -16.89 7.04
N GLY A 301 22.08 -17.87 7.80
CA GLY A 301 21.29 -19.04 8.20
C GLY A 301 20.21 -18.77 9.24
N THR A 302 20.02 -17.52 9.69
CA THR A 302 19.03 -17.12 10.69
C THR A 302 17.61 -17.40 10.21
N PHE A 303 16.80 -18.01 11.08
CA PHE A 303 15.44 -18.43 10.72
C PHE A 303 14.52 -17.22 10.43
N TYR A 304 14.43 -16.23 11.35
CA TYR A 304 13.63 -15.03 11.15
C TYR A 304 14.49 -13.85 10.71
N LYS A 305 14.15 -13.23 9.57
CA LYS A 305 14.77 -12.01 9.04
C LYS A 305 13.74 -10.91 9.00
N ILE A 306 13.94 -9.84 9.77
CA ILE A 306 12.97 -8.75 9.94
C ILE A 306 13.48 -7.52 9.20
N VAL A 307 12.70 -7.00 8.26
CA VAL A 307 13.09 -5.84 7.44
C VAL A 307 11.95 -4.86 7.27
N SER A 308 12.28 -3.56 7.20
CA SER A 308 11.27 -2.55 6.90
C SER A 308 10.93 -2.50 5.42
N TYR A 309 9.68 -2.10 5.08
CA TYR A 309 9.24 -1.91 3.70
C TYR A 309 10.16 -1.01 2.87
N ASN A 310 10.65 0.09 3.47
CA ASN A 310 11.53 1.02 2.77
C ASN A 310 12.92 0.41 2.48
N ALA A 311 13.51 -0.27 3.47
CA ALA A 311 14.79 -0.97 3.26
C ALA A 311 14.65 -2.06 2.20
N MET A 312 13.62 -2.90 2.30
CA MET A 312 13.32 -3.93 1.31
C MET A 312 13.17 -3.34 -0.10
N SER A 313 12.46 -2.22 -0.25
CA SER A 313 12.27 -1.57 -1.57
C SER A 313 13.58 -1.13 -2.21
N ASN A 314 14.53 -0.63 -1.42
CA ASN A 314 15.86 -0.26 -1.88
C ASN A 314 16.72 -1.49 -2.21
N ASP A 315 16.61 -2.53 -1.38
CA ASP A 315 17.38 -3.76 -1.53
C ASP A 315 16.97 -4.56 -2.78
N VAL A 316 15.66 -4.62 -3.09
CA VAL A 316 15.17 -5.23 -4.33
C VAL A 316 15.70 -4.51 -5.57
N LYS A 317 15.80 -3.18 -5.54
CA LYS A 317 16.39 -2.41 -6.65
C LYS A 317 17.87 -2.73 -6.83
N MET A 318 18.61 -2.92 -5.74
CA MET A 318 20.06 -3.12 -5.74
C MET A 318 20.45 -4.58 -6.02
N PHE A 319 19.77 -5.55 -5.38
CA PHE A 319 20.13 -6.96 -5.42
C PHE A 319 19.28 -7.77 -6.43
N GLY A 320 18.21 -7.16 -6.96
CA GLY A 320 17.30 -7.84 -7.89
C GLY A 320 16.24 -8.69 -7.19
N LYS A 321 15.91 -9.83 -7.78
CA LYS A 321 14.88 -10.73 -7.24
C LYS A 321 15.31 -11.32 -5.90
N MET A 322 14.41 -11.25 -4.92
CA MET A 322 14.57 -11.89 -3.61
C MET A 322 13.61 -13.08 -3.50
N SER A 323 14.01 -14.12 -2.80
CA SER A 323 13.16 -15.28 -2.52
C SER A 323 13.22 -15.65 -1.04
N THR A 324 12.13 -16.17 -0.52
CA THR A 324 12.01 -16.73 0.83
C THR A 324 11.00 -17.87 0.79
N GLU A 325 11.08 -18.80 1.72
CA GLU A 325 10.08 -19.87 1.80
C GLU A 325 8.78 -19.35 2.41
N LEU A 326 8.85 -18.60 3.51
CA LEU A 326 7.68 -17.95 4.12
C LEU A 326 7.87 -16.43 4.17
N LEU A 327 6.89 -15.70 3.62
CA LEU A 327 6.81 -14.25 3.69
C LEU A 327 5.71 -13.84 4.67
N ILE A 328 6.06 -13.09 5.72
CA ILE A 328 5.09 -12.47 6.63
C ILE A 328 5.06 -10.98 6.31
N MET A 329 3.88 -10.43 6.07
CA MET A 329 3.69 -9.00 5.80
C MET A 329 2.77 -8.40 6.86
N ASP A 330 3.29 -7.48 7.67
CA ASP A 330 2.54 -6.80 8.72
C ASP A 330 2.12 -5.39 8.29
N GLU A 331 0.93 -4.96 8.68
CA GLU A 331 0.31 -3.69 8.28
C GLU A 331 0.32 -3.51 6.74
N VAL A 332 -0.22 -4.52 6.05
CA VAL A 332 -0.17 -4.60 4.56
C VAL A 332 -0.90 -3.47 3.85
N GLN A 333 -1.76 -2.70 4.53
CA GLN A 333 -2.41 -1.52 3.95
C GLN A 333 -1.41 -0.48 3.41
N ARG A 334 -0.13 -0.56 3.79
CA ARG A 334 0.95 0.24 3.17
C ARG A 334 1.23 -0.13 1.71
N LEU A 335 0.78 -1.29 1.27
CA LEU A 335 0.94 -1.80 -0.10
C LEU A 335 -0.32 -1.65 -0.96
N LYS A 336 -1.36 -0.98 -0.45
CA LYS A 336 -2.65 -0.82 -1.11
C LYS A 336 -2.59 -0.11 -2.47
N ASN A 337 -1.63 0.79 -2.67
CA ASN A 337 -1.44 1.48 -3.93
C ASN A 337 -0.42 0.75 -4.83
N TRP A 338 -0.89 0.24 -5.97
CA TRP A 338 -0.10 -0.51 -6.96
C TRP A 338 1.09 0.25 -7.53
N ASN A 339 0.96 1.55 -7.66
CA ASN A 339 1.93 2.40 -8.35
C ASN A 339 3.13 2.75 -7.49
N THR A 340 3.05 2.60 -6.17
CA THR A 340 4.17 2.93 -5.28
C THR A 340 5.38 2.04 -5.51
N GLN A 341 6.56 2.60 -5.33
CA GLN A 341 7.81 1.86 -5.46
C GLN A 341 7.88 0.67 -4.49
N ILE A 342 7.34 0.85 -3.28
CA ILE A 342 7.30 -0.19 -2.24
C ILE A 342 6.42 -1.36 -2.68
N SER A 343 5.21 -1.09 -3.20
CA SER A 343 4.31 -2.13 -3.70
C SER A 343 4.89 -2.88 -4.90
N LYS A 344 5.53 -2.16 -5.82
CA LYS A 344 6.24 -2.76 -6.95
C LYS A 344 7.39 -3.65 -6.48
N ALA A 345 8.18 -3.20 -5.52
CA ALA A 345 9.29 -3.98 -4.97
C ALA A 345 8.80 -5.23 -4.23
N ALA A 346 7.76 -5.12 -3.39
CA ALA A 346 7.20 -6.25 -2.67
C ALA A 346 6.75 -7.38 -3.61
N ARG A 347 6.18 -7.06 -4.78
CA ARG A 347 5.79 -8.05 -5.81
C ARG A 347 6.96 -8.76 -6.49
N HIS A 348 8.19 -8.28 -6.33
CA HIS A 348 9.39 -8.96 -6.83
C HIS A 348 9.93 -10.01 -5.85
N ILE A 349 9.40 -10.08 -4.63
CA ILE A 349 9.74 -11.13 -3.66
C ILE A 349 8.96 -12.40 -4.02
N GLN A 350 9.69 -13.48 -4.28
CA GLN A 350 9.10 -14.79 -4.52
C GLN A 350 8.98 -15.54 -3.18
N SER A 351 7.82 -16.11 -2.89
CA SER A 351 7.60 -16.91 -1.69
C SER A 351 6.71 -18.11 -1.97
N ASP A 352 7.04 -19.24 -1.35
CA ASP A 352 6.21 -20.45 -1.41
C ASP A 352 4.96 -20.26 -0.54
N TYR A 353 5.13 -19.70 0.64
CA TYR A 353 4.06 -19.41 1.61
C TYR A 353 4.01 -17.92 1.96
N ALA A 354 2.81 -17.46 2.36
CA ALA A 354 2.64 -16.08 2.78
C ALA A 354 1.58 -15.92 3.88
N VAL A 355 1.89 -15.15 4.92
CA VAL A 355 0.94 -14.74 5.95
C VAL A 355 0.88 -13.22 5.96
N VAL A 356 -0.27 -12.69 5.56
CA VAL A 356 -0.53 -11.26 5.50
C VAL A 356 -1.34 -10.85 6.72
N LEU A 357 -0.86 -9.84 7.45
CA LEU A 357 -1.51 -9.32 8.65
C LEU A 357 -2.07 -7.93 8.35
N SER A 358 -3.35 -7.73 8.68
CA SER A 358 -3.99 -6.42 8.65
C SER A 358 -5.09 -6.36 9.68
N GLY A 359 -5.19 -5.27 10.41
CA GLY A 359 -6.39 -4.99 11.24
C GLY A 359 -7.53 -4.42 10.41
N THR A 360 -7.19 -3.85 9.25
CA THR A 360 -8.10 -3.15 8.33
C THR A 360 -7.68 -3.45 6.89
N PRO A 361 -7.97 -4.66 6.37
CA PRO A 361 -7.56 -5.04 5.01
C PRO A 361 -8.26 -4.20 3.93
N LEU A 362 -9.35 -3.52 4.30
CA LEU A 362 -10.10 -2.59 3.46
C LEU A 362 -10.33 -1.30 4.23
N GLU A 363 -9.75 -0.20 3.77
CA GLU A 363 -9.89 1.11 4.42
C GLU A 363 -10.77 2.08 3.62
N ASN A 364 -10.56 2.16 2.31
CA ASN A 364 -11.18 3.20 1.51
C ASN A 364 -11.79 2.73 0.18
N LYS A 365 -11.17 1.76 -0.50
CA LYS A 365 -11.57 1.33 -1.84
C LYS A 365 -11.46 -0.18 -1.98
N LEU A 366 -12.38 -0.76 -2.72
CA LEU A 366 -12.39 -2.19 -3.01
C LEU A 366 -11.15 -2.65 -3.80
N GLU A 367 -10.57 -1.75 -4.59
CA GLU A 367 -9.33 -1.99 -5.35
C GLU A 367 -8.11 -2.21 -4.44
N GLU A 368 -8.12 -1.63 -3.22
CA GLU A 368 -7.06 -1.85 -2.22
C GLU A 368 -7.02 -3.32 -1.79
N LEU A 369 -8.18 -3.93 -1.58
CA LEU A 369 -8.32 -5.34 -1.27
C LEU A 369 -7.79 -6.22 -2.40
N TYR A 370 -8.10 -5.87 -3.67
CA TYR A 370 -7.58 -6.58 -4.83
C TYR A 370 -6.04 -6.56 -4.85
N SER A 371 -5.44 -5.41 -4.56
CA SER A 371 -3.97 -5.27 -4.48
C SER A 371 -3.34 -6.14 -3.40
N VAL A 372 -3.99 -6.29 -2.24
CA VAL A 372 -3.52 -7.15 -1.16
C VAL A 372 -3.68 -8.64 -1.51
N MET A 373 -4.80 -9.00 -2.16
CA MET A 373 -5.04 -10.38 -2.57
C MET A 373 -4.01 -10.91 -3.57
N GLU A 374 -3.36 -10.06 -4.36
CA GLU A 374 -2.27 -10.50 -5.26
C GLU A 374 -1.08 -11.15 -4.55
N PHE A 375 -0.82 -10.80 -3.30
CA PHE A 375 0.23 -11.45 -2.50
C PHE A 375 -0.16 -12.83 -1.98
N VAL A 376 -1.46 -13.11 -1.93
CA VAL A 376 -2.00 -14.36 -1.37
C VAL A 376 -2.49 -15.28 -2.49
N ASP A 377 -3.41 -14.79 -3.31
CA ASP A 377 -3.98 -15.55 -4.43
C ASP A 377 -4.48 -14.60 -5.52
N GLN A 378 -3.68 -14.40 -6.55
CA GLN A 378 -3.99 -13.54 -7.69
C GLN A 378 -5.15 -14.02 -8.56
N TYR A 379 -5.67 -15.22 -8.33
CA TYR A 379 -6.79 -15.81 -9.08
C TYR A 379 -8.11 -15.74 -8.30
N CYS A 380 -8.07 -15.53 -7.01
CA CYS A 380 -9.21 -15.62 -6.09
C CYS A 380 -10.36 -14.68 -6.50
N LEU A 381 -10.06 -13.43 -6.78
CA LEU A 381 -11.06 -12.41 -7.16
C LEU A 381 -11.38 -12.38 -8.67
N GLY A 382 -10.64 -13.17 -9.46
CA GLY A 382 -10.75 -13.16 -10.93
C GLY A 382 -10.03 -11.98 -11.57
N PRO A 383 -10.20 -11.75 -12.88
CA PRO A 383 -9.57 -10.63 -13.58
C PRO A 383 -10.04 -9.27 -13.06
N TYR A 384 -9.12 -8.34 -12.89
CA TYR A 384 -9.40 -7.01 -12.34
C TYR A 384 -10.55 -6.29 -13.06
N TYR A 385 -10.59 -6.32 -14.40
CA TYR A 385 -11.65 -5.66 -15.16
C TYR A 385 -13.05 -6.26 -14.90
N LYS A 386 -13.16 -7.60 -14.73
CA LYS A 386 -14.41 -8.28 -14.35
C LYS A 386 -14.79 -7.95 -12.91
N PHE A 387 -13.80 -7.99 -12.01
CA PHE A 387 -14.00 -7.65 -10.61
C PHE A 387 -14.59 -6.24 -10.47
N ILE A 388 -14.02 -5.25 -11.14
CA ILE A 388 -14.53 -3.88 -11.13
C ILE A 388 -15.92 -3.80 -11.77
N GLU A 389 -16.18 -4.45 -12.89
CA GLU A 389 -17.50 -4.44 -13.55
C GLU A 389 -18.59 -5.09 -12.68
N GLU A 390 -18.27 -6.19 -12.00
CA GLU A 390 -19.20 -6.92 -11.14
C GLU A 390 -19.47 -6.20 -9.81
N THR A 391 -18.51 -5.46 -9.30
CA THR A 391 -18.56 -4.88 -7.94
C THR A 391 -18.79 -3.39 -7.90
N THR A 392 -18.73 -2.69 -9.01
CA THR A 392 -18.93 -1.23 -9.05
C THR A 392 -20.15 -0.84 -9.89
N VAL A 393 -20.75 0.28 -9.54
CA VAL A 393 -21.69 1.03 -10.36
C VAL A 393 -21.02 2.35 -10.73
N LYS A 394 -21.06 2.69 -12.02
CA LYS A 394 -20.42 3.90 -12.54
C LYS A 394 -21.47 4.84 -13.12
N ASP A 395 -21.21 6.15 -13.04
CA ASP A 395 -21.99 7.17 -13.76
C ASP A 395 -21.60 7.25 -15.23
N ASP A 396 -22.25 8.15 -15.98
CA ASP A 396 -22.02 8.38 -17.42
C ASP A 396 -20.58 8.88 -17.71
N SER A 397 -19.88 9.42 -16.74
CA SER A 397 -18.48 9.85 -16.85
C SER A 397 -17.49 8.70 -16.61
N GLY A 398 -17.98 7.51 -16.22
CA GLY A 398 -17.17 6.35 -15.88
C GLY A 398 -16.69 6.31 -14.43
N LYS A 399 -17.17 7.22 -13.59
CA LYS A 399 -16.81 7.32 -12.18
C LYS A 399 -17.63 6.34 -11.34
N ILE A 400 -17.00 5.69 -10.35
CA ILE A 400 -17.64 4.77 -9.44
C ILE A 400 -18.52 5.57 -8.45
N ILE A 401 -19.84 5.27 -8.43
CA ILE A 401 -20.83 5.88 -7.53
C ILE A 401 -21.29 4.94 -6.42
N SER A 402 -21.15 3.64 -6.59
CA SER A 402 -21.42 2.67 -5.52
C SER A 402 -20.68 1.38 -5.72
N TYR A 403 -20.51 0.65 -4.61
CA TYR A 403 -20.10 -0.76 -4.63
C TYR A 403 -21.31 -1.66 -4.42
N LYS A 404 -21.32 -2.81 -5.08
CA LYS A 404 -22.38 -3.83 -5.04
C LYS A 404 -21.78 -5.23 -4.94
N ASN A 405 -22.60 -6.24 -4.64
CA ASN A 405 -22.18 -7.64 -4.55
C ASN A 405 -21.06 -7.89 -3.50
N LEU A 406 -21.05 -7.11 -2.42
CA LEU A 406 -20.01 -7.18 -1.40
C LEU A 406 -19.98 -8.55 -0.71
N ASN A 407 -21.15 -9.14 -0.46
CA ASN A 407 -21.24 -10.49 0.12
C ASN A 407 -20.57 -11.56 -0.74
N LYS A 408 -20.72 -11.48 -2.09
CA LYS A 408 -20.04 -12.40 -3.01
C LYS A 408 -18.52 -12.23 -2.97
N VAL A 409 -18.02 -11.00 -2.74
CA VAL A 409 -16.59 -10.75 -2.54
C VAL A 409 -16.15 -11.43 -1.24
N GLY A 410 -16.90 -11.25 -0.14
CA GLY A 410 -16.64 -11.90 1.14
C GLY A 410 -16.58 -13.42 1.02
N GLU A 411 -17.54 -14.04 0.30
CA GLU A 411 -17.55 -15.49 0.04
C GLU A 411 -16.29 -15.96 -0.70
N LYS A 412 -15.85 -15.23 -1.74
CA LYS A 412 -14.60 -15.54 -2.46
C LYS A 412 -13.37 -15.44 -1.55
N LEU A 413 -13.38 -14.49 -0.61
CA LEU A 413 -12.28 -14.27 0.34
C LEU A 413 -12.20 -15.30 1.44
N SER A 414 -13.32 -15.91 1.87
CA SER A 414 -13.41 -16.84 3.01
C SER A 414 -12.44 -18.02 2.90
N GLY A 415 -12.08 -18.40 1.67
CA GLY A 415 -11.08 -19.44 1.40
C GLY A 415 -9.62 -19.02 1.71
N ARG A 416 -9.34 -17.73 1.84
CA ARG A 416 -7.98 -17.16 1.99
C ARG A 416 -7.84 -16.14 3.11
N LEU A 417 -8.96 -15.64 3.66
CA LEU A 417 -8.99 -14.62 4.69
C LEU A 417 -9.76 -15.14 5.90
N ILE A 418 -9.20 -14.97 7.09
CA ILE A 418 -9.88 -15.18 8.36
C ILE A 418 -9.96 -13.85 9.10
N ARG A 419 -11.17 -13.52 9.58
CA ARG A 419 -11.43 -12.32 10.37
C ARG A 419 -12.33 -12.67 11.54
N ARG A 420 -11.99 -12.15 12.72
CA ARG A 420 -12.77 -12.28 13.94
C ARG A 420 -12.80 -10.95 14.65
N ARG A 421 -13.94 -10.62 15.21
CA ARG A 421 -14.13 -9.45 16.07
C ARG A 421 -13.89 -9.84 17.53
N LYS A 422 -13.56 -8.85 18.38
CA LYS A 422 -13.41 -9.07 19.83
C LYS A 422 -14.68 -9.61 20.47
N SER A 423 -15.85 -9.22 19.96
CA SER A 423 -17.17 -9.71 20.41
C SER A 423 -17.43 -11.17 20.10
N GLU A 424 -16.78 -11.74 19.11
CA GLU A 424 -16.98 -13.13 18.64
C GLU A 424 -16.04 -14.11 19.35
N VAL A 425 -14.93 -13.62 19.89
CA VAL A 425 -13.96 -14.48 20.58
C VAL A 425 -14.33 -14.60 22.07
N SER A 426 -14.33 -15.83 22.59
CA SER A 426 -14.65 -16.13 24.00
C SER A 426 -13.52 -15.68 24.96
N VAL A 427 -13.06 -14.44 24.83
CA VAL A 427 -12.07 -13.81 25.71
C VAL A 427 -12.78 -12.74 26.52
N GLN A 428 -12.69 -12.85 27.85
CA GLN A 428 -13.21 -11.80 28.72
C GLN A 428 -12.39 -10.53 28.51
N MET A 429 -12.91 -9.63 27.70
CA MET A 429 -12.39 -8.28 27.55
C MET A 429 -13.12 -7.37 28.57
N PRO A 430 -12.41 -6.41 29.19
CA PRO A 430 -13.07 -5.41 30.01
C PRO A 430 -14.00 -4.53 29.17
N GLU A 431 -14.92 -3.87 29.81
CA GLU A 431 -15.84 -2.93 29.17
C GLU A 431 -15.08 -1.74 28.53
N ARG A 432 -15.50 -1.33 27.34
CA ARG A 432 -15.03 -0.13 26.65
C ARG A 432 -16.17 0.87 26.56
N THR A 433 -15.92 2.09 27.02
CA THR A 433 -16.84 3.22 26.93
C THR A 433 -16.23 4.32 26.08
N ASP A 434 -16.87 4.65 24.98
CA ASP A 434 -16.45 5.73 24.06
C ASP A 434 -17.30 6.97 24.31
N GLN A 435 -16.62 8.10 24.50
CA GLN A 435 -17.27 9.39 24.78
C GLN A 435 -16.73 10.46 23.83
N ASN A 436 -17.62 11.12 23.12
CA ASN A 436 -17.28 12.32 22.36
C ASN A 436 -17.52 13.55 23.24
N LEU A 437 -16.44 14.26 23.58
CA LEU A 437 -16.46 15.45 24.42
C LEU A 437 -16.38 16.70 23.55
N PHE A 438 -17.48 17.43 23.48
CA PHE A 438 -17.57 18.67 22.71
C PHE A 438 -17.07 19.84 23.53
N VAL A 439 -16.01 20.51 23.09
CA VAL A 439 -15.45 21.70 23.75
C VAL A 439 -15.63 22.96 22.90
N PRO A 440 -15.96 24.11 23.49
CA PRO A 440 -16.11 25.34 22.75
C PRO A 440 -14.75 25.88 22.27
N LEU A 441 -14.71 26.53 21.11
CA LEU A 441 -13.56 27.32 20.67
C LEU A 441 -13.47 28.63 21.46
N THR A 442 -12.25 29.04 21.79
CA THR A 442 -12.02 30.41 22.30
C THR A 442 -12.38 31.45 21.23
N PRO A 443 -12.68 32.71 21.58
CA PRO A 443 -12.97 33.76 20.60
C PRO A 443 -11.88 33.93 19.55
N LYS A 444 -10.61 33.81 19.93
CA LYS A 444 -9.48 33.92 18.99
C LYS A 444 -9.35 32.73 18.06
N GLN A 445 -9.57 31.51 18.57
CA GLN A 445 -9.66 30.32 17.71
C GLN A 445 -10.82 30.45 16.70
N ARG A 446 -11.98 30.94 17.15
CA ARG A 446 -13.14 31.14 16.26
C ARG A 446 -12.82 32.13 15.14
N GLU A 447 -12.20 33.26 15.47
CA GLU A 447 -11.78 34.28 14.49
C GLU A 447 -10.89 33.66 13.40
N LEU A 448 -9.81 32.98 13.78
CA LEU A 448 -8.87 32.34 12.84
C LEU A 448 -9.54 31.21 12.06
N HIS A 449 -10.36 30.39 12.71
CA HIS A 449 -11.10 29.32 12.06
C HIS A 449 -12.05 29.85 10.98
N ASP A 450 -12.75 30.93 11.24
CA ASP A 450 -13.69 31.57 10.30
C ASP A 450 -12.93 32.29 9.15
N GLU A 451 -11.73 32.82 9.41
CA GLU A 451 -10.83 33.34 8.37
C GLU A 451 -10.43 32.24 7.37
N PHE A 452 -9.91 31.11 7.87
CA PHE A 452 -9.57 29.97 7.01
C PHE A 452 -10.80 29.38 6.29
N LYS A 453 -11.94 29.33 6.99
CA LYS A 453 -13.22 28.93 6.42
C LYS A 453 -13.63 29.81 5.24
N THR A 454 -13.42 31.13 5.34
CA THR A 454 -13.70 32.07 4.25
C THR A 454 -12.82 31.78 3.03
N GLY A 455 -11.54 31.47 3.25
CA GLY A 455 -10.64 31.03 2.17
C GLY A 455 -11.11 29.73 1.49
N VAL A 456 -11.58 28.79 2.27
CA VAL A 456 -12.15 27.52 1.76
C VAL A 456 -13.44 27.81 0.96
N ALA A 457 -14.31 28.69 1.47
CA ALA A 457 -15.56 29.07 0.80
C ALA A 457 -15.32 29.67 -0.61
N GLN A 458 -14.29 30.50 -0.77
CA GLN A 458 -13.90 31.05 -2.07
C GLN A 458 -13.52 29.95 -3.07
N LEU A 459 -12.77 28.93 -2.61
CA LEU A 459 -12.37 27.79 -3.45
C LEU A 459 -13.57 26.88 -3.79
N VAL A 460 -14.49 26.68 -2.84
CA VAL A 460 -15.75 25.96 -3.07
C VAL A 460 -16.60 26.67 -4.11
N TYR A 461 -16.74 28.00 -4.01
CA TYR A 461 -17.46 28.79 -4.99
C TYR A 461 -16.83 28.72 -6.39
N LYS A 462 -15.50 28.79 -6.47
CA LYS A 462 -14.74 28.60 -7.72
C LYS A 462 -15.01 27.24 -8.32
N TRP A 463 -14.96 26.16 -7.52
CA TRP A 463 -15.25 24.81 -7.96
C TRP A 463 -16.68 24.63 -8.45
N ARG A 464 -17.68 25.15 -7.74
CA ARG A 464 -19.09 25.09 -8.16
C ARG A 464 -19.32 25.76 -9.51
N ARG A 465 -18.62 26.88 -9.77
CA ARG A 465 -18.75 27.63 -11.02
C ARG A 465 -18.06 26.94 -12.20
N MET A 466 -16.87 26.35 -11.95
CA MET A 466 -15.98 25.88 -13.01
C MET A 466 -15.96 24.33 -13.10
N HIS A 467 -16.49 23.62 -12.10
CA HIS A 467 -16.34 22.17 -11.87
C HIS A 467 -14.89 21.67 -11.96
N TYR A 468 -13.95 22.58 -11.75
CA TYR A 468 -12.51 22.32 -11.81
C TYR A 468 -11.76 23.18 -10.79
N LEU A 469 -10.75 22.56 -10.13
CA LEU A 469 -9.74 23.26 -9.33
C LEU A 469 -8.36 22.93 -9.87
N SER A 470 -7.52 23.95 -10.04
CA SER A 470 -6.10 23.75 -10.37
C SER A 470 -5.38 23.00 -9.22
N ASP A 471 -4.23 22.41 -9.50
CA ASP A 471 -3.42 21.76 -8.47
C ASP A 471 -2.99 22.71 -7.35
N ILE A 472 -2.77 23.97 -7.70
CA ILE A 472 -2.47 25.04 -6.73
C ILE A 472 -3.68 25.30 -5.83
N ASP A 473 -4.89 25.41 -6.41
CA ASP A 473 -6.12 25.60 -5.64
C ASP A 473 -6.41 24.40 -4.73
N ARG A 474 -6.18 23.19 -5.22
CA ARG A 474 -6.34 21.95 -4.42
C ARG A 474 -5.37 21.93 -3.23
N LYS A 475 -4.08 22.22 -3.46
CA LYS A 475 -3.08 22.32 -2.39
C LYS A 475 -3.45 23.40 -1.39
N ARG A 476 -3.87 24.58 -1.86
CA ARG A 476 -4.33 25.67 -1.00
C ARG A 476 -5.54 25.26 -0.13
N MET A 477 -6.52 24.59 -0.71
CA MET A 477 -7.69 24.09 0.03
C MET A 477 -7.29 23.09 1.11
N LEU A 478 -6.43 22.12 0.80
CA LEU A 478 -5.95 21.14 1.78
C LEU A 478 -5.16 21.83 2.91
N LEU A 479 -4.36 22.85 2.60
CA LEU A 479 -3.65 23.63 3.60
C LEU A 479 -4.61 24.34 4.53
N LEU A 480 -5.61 25.06 3.99
CA LEU A 480 -6.62 25.78 4.78
C LEU A 480 -7.42 24.83 5.69
N LEU A 481 -7.84 23.67 5.17
CA LEU A 481 -8.52 22.64 5.98
C LEU A 481 -7.62 22.11 7.10
N SER A 482 -6.33 21.91 6.82
CA SER A 482 -5.36 21.51 7.85
C SER A 482 -5.18 22.62 8.91
N GLN A 483 -5.09 23.88 8.50
CA GLN A 483 -4.99 25.03 9.41
C GLN A 483 -6.25 25.18 10.28
N MET A 484 -7.44 24.97 9.72
CA MET A 484 -8.69 24.93 10.51
C MET A 484 -8.63 23.87 11.60
N ARG A 485 -8.13 22.67 11.31
CA ARG A 485 -7.97 21.60 12.30
C ARG A 485 -6.91 21.96 13.35
N MET A 486 -5.77 22.53 12.93
CA MET A 486 -4.74 22.99 13.87
C MET A 486 -5.30 24.01 14.88
N VAL A 487 -6.10 24.96 14.39
CA VAL A 487 -6.75 25.98 15.25
C VAL A 487 -7.77 25.33 16.20
N CYS A 488 -8.49 24.29 15.78
CA CYS A 488 -9.41 23.57 16.66
C CYS A 488 -8.68 22.99 17.88
N ASP A 489 -7.41 22.61 17.75
CA ASP A 489 -6.60 22.09 18.84
C ASP A 489 -5.98 23.23 19.67
N SER A 490 -5.13 24.07 19.04
CA SER A 490 -4.52 25.26 19.67
C SER A 490 -3.90 26.17 18.60
N THR A 491 -3.94 27.49 18.84
CA THR A 491 -3.22 28.47 18.00
C THR A 491 -1.72 28.24 18.02
N TYR A 492 -1.19 27.69 19.10
CA TYR A 492 0.23 27.36 19.27
C TYR A 492 0.77 26.45 18.16
N ILE A 493 -0.07 25.60 17.59
CA ILE A 493 0.35 24.72 16.48
C ILE A 493 0.75 25.53 15.24
N LEU A 494 0.11 26.70 15.02
CA LEU A 494 0.39 27.58 13.89
C LEU A 494 1.63 28.45 14.11
N ASP A 495 1.65 29.24 15.22
CA ASP A 495 2.63 30.32 15.45
C ASP A 495 3.72 30.00 16.47
N GLN A 496 3.53 28.96 17.30
CA GLN A 496 4.39 28.58 18.42
C GLN A 496 4.59 29.68 19.49
N GLU A 497 3.76 30.70 19.47
CA GLU A 497 3.83 31.87 20.37
C GLU A 497 2.57 32.01 21.21
N THR A 498 1.40 31.95 20.56
CA THR A 498 0.12 32.18 21.22
C THR A 498 -0.53 30.89 21.69
N ARG A 499 -1.09 30.89 22.90
CA ARG A 499 -1.85 29.79 23.44
C ARG A 499 -3.32 30.21 23.64
N TYR A 500 -4.15 29.92 22.64
CA TYR A 500 -5.59 29.99 22.72
C TYR A 500 -6.12 28.59 22.43
N ASP A 501 -6.58 27.89 23.46
CA ASP A 501 -7.16 26.57 23.38
C ASP A 501 -8.06 26.28 24.58
N THR A 502 -9.00 25.37 24.38
CA THR A 502 -9.86 24.83 25.44
C THR A 502 -9.60 23.34 25.64
N LYS A 503 -9.11 22.64 24.60
CA LYS A 503 -8.84 21.22 24.67
C LYS A 503 -7.72 20.89 25.65
N VAL A 504 -6.64 21.71 25.69
CA VAL A 504 -5.54 21.48 26.63
C VAL A 504 -6.02 21.68 28.07
N ASP A 505 -6.75 22.77 28.33
CA ASP A 505 -7.24 23.04 29.68
C ASP A 505 -8.20 21.94 30.18
N GLU A 506 -9.10 21.46 29.30
CA GLU A 506 -10.02 20.36 29.65
C GLU A 506 -9.26 19.03 29.83
N THR A 507 -8.22 18.79 29.01
CA THR A 507 -7.33 17.62 29.20
C THR A 507 -6.67 17.64 30.57
N LEU A 508 -6.14 18.79 30.98
CA LEU A 508 -5.50 18.92 32.28
C LEU A 508 -6.51 18.72 33.43
N ASN A 509 -7.75 19.23 33.30
CA ASN A 509 -8.83 18.98 34.26
C ASN A 509 -9.14 17.48 34.40
N ILE A 510 -9.27 16.77 33.26
CA ILE A 510 -9.48 15.32 33.27
C ILE A 510 -8.32 14.60 33.93
N LEU A 511 -7.08 14.96 33.58
CA LEU A 511 -5.88 14.35 34.17
C LEU A 511 -5.80 14.54 35.68
N GLN A 512 -6.04 15.75 36.19
CA GLN A 512 -6.06 16.03 37.61
C GLN A 512 -7.08 15.17 38.36
N ASN A 513 -8.29 15.01 37.79
CA ASN A 513 -9.34 14.17 38.37
C ASN A 513 -8.93 12.69 38.39
N VAL A 514 -8.35 12.18 37.30
CA VAL A 514 -7.88 10.79 37.20
C VAL A 514 -6.74 10.51 38.16
N ILE A 515 -5.77 11.44 38.28
CA ILE A 515 -4.63 11.30 39.19
C ILE A 515 -5.10 11.38 40.67
N ALA A 516 -6.06 12.26 40.97
CA ALA A 516 -6.62 12.38 42.31
C ALA A 516 -7.45 11.15 42.74
N SER A 517 -8.05 10.43 41.75
CA SER A 517 -8.89 9.25 42.03
C SER A 517 -8.09 7.95 42.17
N GLY A 518 -6.78 7.92 41.91
CA GLY A 518 -5.99 6.72 42.09
C GLY A 518 -4.70 6.64 41.27
N ASP A 519 -4.28 5.43 40.96
CA ASP A 519 -3.03 5.09 40.24
C ASP A 519 -3.23 4.90 38.73
N GLY A 520 -4.32 5.39 38.18
CA GLY A 520 -4.64 5.27 36.75
C GLY A 520 -3.58 5.95 35.86
N LYS A 521 -3.16 5.29 34.76
CA LYS A 521 -2.30 5.86 33.73
C LYS A 521 -3.13 6.24 32.53
N VAL A 522 -2.72 7.31 31.83
CA VAL A 522 -3.45 7.91 30.72
C VAL A 522 -2.58 7.96 29.47
N VAL A 523 -3.17 7.68 28.32
CA VAL A 523 -2.54 7.87 27.02
C VAL A 523 -3.21 9.02 26.29
N ILE A 524 -2.42 9.92 25.74
CA ILE A 524 -2.91 11.07 24.98
C ILE A 524 -2.37 11.01 23.57
N PHE A 525 -3.28 11.11 22.59
CA PHE A 525 -2.93 11.12 21.17
C PHE A 525 -3.25 12.45 20.52
N SER A 526 -2.35 12.90 19.64
CA SER A 526 -2.61 13.91 18.62
C SER A 526 -1.78 13.61 17.36
N GLN A 527 -2.28 14.00 16.20
CA GLN A 527 -1.49 13.96 14.97
C GLN A 527 -0.36 15.00 14.95
N TRP A 528 -0.46 16.06 15.78
CA TRP A 528 0.45 17.21 15.79
C TRP A 528 1.51 17.09 16.88
N GLU A 529 2.78 17.01 16.51
CA GLU A 529 3.90 16.97 17.49
C GLU A 529 3.95 18.25 18.33
N ARG A 530 3.62 19.41 17.73
CA ARG A 530 3.57 20.69 18.46
C ARG A 530 2.52 20.68 19.56
N MET A 531 1.36 20.04 19.33
CA MET A 531 0.34 19.86 20.35
C MET A 531 0.84 19.02 21.50
N MET A 532 1.58 17.92 21.19
CA MET A 532 2.20 17.10 22.24
C MET A 532 3.24 17.86 23.04
N ARG A 533 4.05 18.71 22.42
CA ARG A 533 5.02 19.59 23.13
C ARG A 533 4.31 20.60 24.04
N LEU A 534 3.20 21.18 23.57
CA LEU A 534 2.39 22.09 24.38
C LEU A 534 1.86 21.39 25.64
N VAL A 535 1.23 20.22 25.46
CA VAL A 535 0.72 19.44 26.59
C VAL A 535 1.86 19.04 27.54
N ALA A 536 3.02 18.63 27.03
CA ALA A 536 4.20 18.29 27.83
C ALA A 536 4.65 19.49 28.69
N THR A 537 4.71 20.69 28.12
CA THR A 537 5.06 21.92 28.86
C THR A 537 4.07 22.20 30.01
N GLU A 538 2.79 21.94 29.80
CA GLU A 538 1.78 22.14 30.85
C GLU A 538 1.87 21.05 31.94
N LEU A 539 2.18 19.81 31.57
CA LEU A 539 2.44 18.72 32.52
C LEU A 539 3.65 19.02 33.41
N ASP A 540 4.72 19.57 32.81
CA ASP A 540 5.92 20.01 33.57
C ASP A 540 5.56 21.07 34.64
N LYS A 541 4.69 22.07 34.29
CA LYS A 541 4.23 23.08 35.24
C LYS A 541 3.43 22.50 36.42
N LEU A 542 2.70 21.41 36.13
CA LEU A 542 1.89 20.71 37.15
C LEU A 542 2.69 19.64 37.93
N GLY A 543 3.94 19.38 37.57
CA GLY A 543 4.78 18.33 38.17
C GLY A 543 4.25 16.92 37.86
N ILE A 544 3.54 16.70 36.78
CA ILE A 544 3.01 15.40 36.35
C ILE A 544 4.04 14.71 35.48
N GLY A 545 4.54 13.54 35.90
CA GLY A 545 5.49 12.75 35.14
C GLY A 545 4.86 12.14 33.86
N TYR A 546 5.59 12.22 32.76
CA TYR A 546 5.15 11.71 31.46
C TYR A 546 6.30 11.11 30.65
N SER A 547 5.96 10.24 29.68
CA SER A 547 6.82 9.83 28.57
C SER A 547 6.23 10.34 27.25
N ALA A 548 7.07 10.85 26.34
CA ALA A 548 6.61 11.41 25.07
C ALA A 548 7.27 10.69 23.89
N LEU A 549 6.46 10.27 22.91
CA LEU A 549 6.88 9.56 21.72
C LEU A 549 6.31 10.20 20.44
N SER A 550 7.20 10.70 19.60
CA SER A 550 6.86 11.22 18.27
C SER A 550 7.54 10.43 17.15
N GLY A 551 7.23 10.77 15.90
CA GLY A 551 7.89 10.19 14.74
C GLY A 551 9.40 10.43 14.68
N SER A 552 9.87 11.51 15.27
CA SER A 552 11.28 11.90 15.34
C SER A 552 12.13 11.04 16.31
N VAL A 553 11.47 10.27 17.22
CA VAL A 553 12.18 9.44 18.19
C VAL A 553 12.73 8.17 17.52
N PRO A 554 14.06 7.93 17.55
CA PRO A 554 14.67 6.72 17.01
C PRO A 554 14.08 5.45 17.60
N SER A 555 13.95 4.39 16.77
CA SER A 555 13.33 3.12 17.18
C SER A 555 13.98 2.48 18.41
N GLU A 556 15.29 2.65 18.57
CA GLU A 556 16.06 2.13 19.69
C GLU A 556 15.67 2.76 21.06
N LYS A 557 15.33 4.07 21.06
CA LYS A 557 14.94 4.79 22.27
C LYS A 557 13.50 4.54 22.69
N ARG A 558 12.66 4.02 21.80
CA ARG A 558 11.22 3.78 22.07
C ARG A 558 11.01 2.78 23.21
N LYS A 559 11.89 1.78 23.30
CA LYS A 559 11.83 0.78 24.38
C LYS A 559 12.03 1.42 25.75
N ALA A 560 13.03 2.27 25.91
CA ALA A 560 13.29 2.94 27.19
C ALA A 560 12.10 3.80 27.65
N LEU A 561 11.42 4.50 26.73
CA LEU A 561 10.21 5.28 27.03
C LEU A 561 9.04 4.37 27.46
N MET A 562 8.93 3.19 26.85
CA MET A 562 7.92 2.21 27.24
C MET A 562 8.19 1.63 28.62
N ASP A 563 9.43 1.24 28.88
CA ASP A 563 9.88 0.68 30.17
C ASP A 563 9.68 1.73 31.28
N GLU A 564 9.95 3.00 31.00
CA GLU A 564 9.69 4.13 31.92
C GLU A 564 8.19 4.25 32.23
N PHE A 565 7.33 4.26 31.19
CA PHE A 565 5.88 4.33 31.39
C PHE A 565 5.32 3.12 32.13
N TRP A 566 5.87 1.91 31.90
CA TRP A 566 5.42 0.71 32.59
C TRP A 566 5.91 0.63 34.05
N GLY A 567 7.18 0.93 34.26
CA GLY A 567 7.89 0.67 35.53
C GLY A 567 7.84 1.80 36.55
N ASN A 568 7.76 3.06 36.08
CA ASN A 568 7.78 4.22 36.98
C ASN A 568 6.34 4.62 37.37
N PRO A 569 5.96 4.54 38.68
CA PRO A 569 4.66 4.97 39.18
C PRO A 569 4.38 6.46 38.96
N ASP A 570 5.42 7.29 38.97
CA ASP A 570 5.29 8.74 38.82
C ASP A 570 5.09 9.14 37.38
N CYS A 571 5.44 8.29 36.39
CA CYS A 571 5.13 8.49 34.96
C CYS A 571 3.67 8.15 34.69
N ARG A 572 2.79 9.15 34.80
CA ARG A 572 1.32 8.99 34.76
C ARG A 572 0.73 9.11 33.36
N VAL A 573 1.41 9.81 32.48
CA VAL A 573 0.91 10.15 31.15
C VAL A 573 1.86 9.63 30.06
N PHE A 574 1.29 9.09 28.98
CA PHE A 574 2.03 8.77 27.75
C PHE A 574 1.52 9.63 26.61
N LEU A 575 2.36 10.51 26.11
CA LEU A 575 2.05 11.38 24.97
C LEU A 575 2.53 10.71 23.69
N SER A 576 1.67 10.59 22.66
CA SER A 576 2.07 9.94 21.41
C SER A 576 1.46 10.63 20.19
N THR A 577 2.24 10.74 19.12
CA THR A 577 1.71 11.04 17.79
C THR A 577 1.36 9.76 17.04
N ASP A 578 0.53 9.86 15.98
CA ASP A 578 0.17 8.71 15.14
C ASP A 578 1.40 8.00 14.57
N ALA A 579 2.39 8.75 14.10
CA ALA A 579 3.64 8.21 13.57
C ALA A 579 4.47 7.46 14.64
N GLY A 580 4.37 7.89 15.91
CA GLY A 580 5.02 7.23 17.05
C GLY A 580 4.28 5.99 17.53
N SER A 581 2.96 5.94 17.37
CA SER A 581 2.07 4.97 18.04
C SER A 581 2.09 3.55 17.48
N THR A 582 2.62 3.33 16.28
CA THR A 582 2.57 2.01 15.65
C THR A 582 3.29 0.96 16.50
N GLY A 583 2.57 -0.11 16.86
CA GLY A 583 3.10 -1.28 17.55
C GLY A 583 3.25 -1.20 19.06
N LEU A 584 2.98 -0.08 19.70
CA LEU A 584 3.14 0.07 21.15
C LEU A 584 2.16 -0.80 21.94
N ASN A 585 2.63 -1.28 23.10
CA ASN A 585 1.79 -1.92 24.09
C ASN A 585 1.63 -0.99 25.30
N LEU A 586 0.49 -0.31 25.36
CA LEU A 586 0.15 0.66 26.41
C LEU A 586 -0.98 0.18 27.32
N GLN A 587 -1.24 -1.13 27.38
CA GLN A 587 -2.37 -1.72 28.12
C GLN A 587 -2.31 -1.55 29.65
N ILE A 588 -1.24 -0.96 30.21
CA ILE A 588 -1.20 -0.54 31.60
C ILE A 588 -2.15 0.64 31.87
N ALA A 589 -2.44 1.45 30.83
CA ALA A 589 -3.38 2.55 30.90
C ALA A 589 -4.82 2.07 30.75
N SER A 590 -5.76 2.81 31.32
CA SER A 590 -7.22 2.57 31.25
C SER A 590 -8.00 3.73 30.66
N LEU A 591 -7.35 4.86 30.41
CA LEU A 591 -7.92 6.03 29.75
C LEU A 591 -7.08 6.42 28.54
N ILE A 592 -7.77 6.69 27.43
CA ILE A 592 -7.18 7.30 26.24
C ILE A 592 -7.91 8.61 25.93
N ILE A 593 -7.15 9.65 25.64
CA ILE A 593 -7.66 10.95 25.20
C ILE A 593 -7.13 11.20 23.79
N ASN A 594 -8.05 11.33 22.82
CA ASN A 594 -7.73 11.77 21.47
C ASN A 594 -8.00 13.27 21.39
N LEU A 595 -6.96 14.09 21.28
CA LEU A 595 -7.10 15.55 21.19
C LEU A 595 -7.65 15.98 19.84
N ASP A 596 -7.43 15.17 18.80
CA ASP A 596 -7.94 15.36 17.45
C ASP A 596 -8.49 14.06 16.88
N LEU A 597 -9.41 14.17 15.92
CA LEU A 597 -9.94 13.04 15.18
C LEU A 597 -9.12 12.82 13.89
N PRO A 598 -8.63 11.60 13.63
CA PRO A 598 -8.00 11.30 12.35
C PRO A 598 -9.03 11.23 11.22
N TRP A 599 -8.62 11.48 9.98
CA TRP A 599 -9.49 11.33 8.79
C TRP A 599 -9.94 9.89 8.51
N ASN A 600 -9.21 8.92 9.04
CA ASN A 600 -9.44 7.51 8.85
C ASN A 600 -9.87 6.84 10.17
N PRO A 601 -11.07 6.23 10.25
CA PRO A 601 -11.53 5.55 11.45
C PRO A 601 -10.58 4.42 11.89
N ALA A 602 -9.90 3.79 10.94
CA ALA A 602 -8.91 2.76 11.26
C ALA A 602 -7.74 3.30 12.11
N VAL A 603 -7.33 4.55 11.92
CA VAL A 603 -6.28 5.18 12.75
C VAL A 603 -6.79 5.42 14.17
N LEU A 604 -8.07 5.80 14.33
CA LEU A 604 -8.69 5.94 15.65
C LEU A 604 -8.73 4.58 16.39
N GLU A 605 -9.19 3.53 15.71
CA GLU A 605 -9.16 2.16 16.27
C GLU A 605 -7.72 1.68 16.51
N GLN A 606 -6.73 2.08 15.70
CA GLN A 606 -5.31 1.81 15.97
C GLN A 606 -4.83 2.46 17.26
N ARG A 607 -5.19 3.72 17.52
CA ARG A 607 -4.90 4.41 18.78
C ARG A 607 -5.52 3.66 19.96
N ILE A 608 -6.82 3.34 19.88
CA ILE A 608 -7.55 2.62 20.94
C ILE A 608 -6.98 1.22 21.15
N GLY A 609 -6.63 0.51 20.09
CA GLY A 609 -5.98 -0.80 20.14
C GLY A 609 -4.62 -0.84 20.83
N ARG A 610 -4.04 0.29 21.23
CA ARG A 610 -2.82 0.34 22.06
C ARG A 610 -3.12 0.01 23.52
N ILE A 611 -4.29 0.34 24.02
CA ILE A 611 -4.72 0.03 25.40
C ILE A 611 -5.78 -1.08 25.43
N TYR A 612 -6.68 -1.16 24.45
CA TYR A 612 -7.75 -2.16 24.38
C TYR A 612 -7.28 -3.43 23.67
N ARG A 613 -6.54 -4.26 24.40
CA ARG A 613 -5.91 -5.50 23.91
C ARG A 613 -6.17 -6.64 24.90
N ILE A 614 -5.96 -7.88 24.41
CA ILE A 614 -5.97 -9.07 25.26
C ILE A 614 -4.97 -8.90 26.41
N GLY A 615 -5.43 -9.22 27.62
CA GLY A 615 -4.65 -9.05 28.86
C GLY A 615 -4.93 -7.72 29.58
N GLN A 616 -5.75 -6.83 29.00
CA GLN A 616 -6.29 -5.68 29.71
C GLN A 616 -7.22 -6.14 30.85
N LYS A 617 -7.00 -5.64 32.04
CA LYS A 617 -7.74 -6.03 33.25
C LYS A 617 -8.69 -4.93 33.76
N ARG A 618 -8.53 -3.69 33.27
CA ARG A 618 -9.30 -2.52 33.70
C ARG A 618 -10.30 -2.15 32.58
N ASN A 619 -11.48 -1.69 32.98
CA ASN A 619 -12.41 -1.06 32.04
C ASN A 619 -11.74 0.13 31.36
N ILE A 620 -12.02 0.31 30.09
CA ILE A 620 -11.37 1.34 29.27
C ILE A 620 -12.34 2.45 28.97
N GLN A 621 -11.87 3.66 29.14
CA GLN A 621 -12.55 4.87 28.72
C GLN A 621 -11.79 5.50 27.55
N VAL A 622 -12.50 5.84 26.50
CA VAL A 622 -12.01 6.56 25.32
C VAL A 622 -12.70 7.91 25.29
N ILE A 623 -11.92 8.98 25.31
CA ILE A 623 -12.43 10.35 25.19
C ILE A 623 -11.91 10.93 23.88
N ASN A 624 -12.83 11.29 22.99
CA ASN A 624 -12.53 12.00 21.75
C ASN A 624 -12.90 13.47 21.95
N MET A 625 -11.93 14.36 21.90
CA MET A 625 -12.17 15.79 22.02
C MET A 625 -12.52 16.39 20.67
N ILE A 626 -13.65 17.08 20.61
CA ILE A 626 -14.19 17.65 19.39
C ILE A 626 -14.51 19.11 19.64
N SER A 627 -13.98 20.00 18.83
CA SER A 627 -14.31 21.41 18.90
C SER A 627 -15.70 21.65 18.34
N LYS A 628 -16.59 22.22 19.19
CA LYS A 628 -17.99 22.48 18.89
C LYS A 628 -18.15 23.53 17.79
N ASP A 629 -19.16 23.37 16.93
CA ASP A 629 -19.47 24.26 15.81
C ASP A 629 -18.24 24.48 14.88
N SER A 630 -17.42 23.43 14.66
CA SER A 630 -16.20 23.48 13.88
C SER A 630 -16.20 22.43 12.77
N PHE A 631 -15.16 22.44 11.96
CA PHE A 631 -14.94 21.43 10.94
C PHE A 631 -14.74 20.02 11.52
N GLU A 632 -14.21 19.87 12.73
CA GLU A 632 -14.05 18.56 13.38
C GLU A 632 -15.37 17.85 13.66
N GLU A 633 -16.41 18.60 14.03
CA GLU A 633 -17.73 18.04 14.26
C GLU A 633 -18.31 17.41 12.98
N ARG A 634 -18.04 18.00 11.81
CA ARG A 634 -18.43 17.43 10.52
C ARG A 634 -17.61 16.20 10.12
N MET A 635 -16.36 16.13 10.55
CA MET A 635 -15.54 14.95 10.31
C MET A 635 -16.11 13.69 10.99
N LEU A 636 -16.76 13.81 12.14
CA LEU A 636 -17.36 12.69 12.87
C LEU A 636 -18.35 11.92 11.98
N ALA A 637 -19.26 12.61 11.30
CA ALA A 637 -20.23 11.99 10.39
C ALA A 637 -19.55 11.26 9.21
N THR A 638 -18.38 11.76 8.76
CA THR A 638 -17.61 11.13 7.68
C THR A 638 -16.92 9.84 8.14
N LEU A 639 -16.53 9.76 9.41
CA LEU A 639 -15.91 8.56 9.99
C LEU A 639 -16.90 7.39 10.05
N ASP A 640 -18.14 7.62 10.41
CA ASP A 640 -19.19 6.61 10.51
C ASP A 640 -19.48 5.95 9.14
N PHE A 641 -19.46 6.74 8.06
CA PHE A 641 -19.66 6.22 6.71
C PHE A 641 -18.54 5.26 6.25
N LYS A 642 -17.27 5.58 6.55
CA LYS A 642 -16.15 4.73 6.13
C LYS A 642 -16.13 3.38 6.85
N ALA A 643 -16.69 3.29 8.05
CA ALA A 643 -16.81 2.04 8.77
C ALA A 643 -17.77 1.07 8.05
N SER A 644 -18.86 1.56 7.47
CA SER A 644 -19.91 0.74 6.83
C SER A 644 -19.42 -0.05 5.61
N LEU A 645 -18.45 0.46 4.83
CA LEU A 645 -17.87 -0.25 3.67
C LEU A 645 -17.09 -1.50 4.11
N SER A 646 -16.30 -1.40 5.16
CA SER A 646 -15.55 -2.53 5.71
C SER A 646 -16.48 -3.61 6.25
N ASP A 647 -17.54 -3.20 6.94
CA ASP A 647 -18.52 -4.08 7.53
C ASP A 647 -19.30 -4.87 6.47
N GLY A 648 -19.66 -4.24 5.34
CA GLY A 648 -20.37 -4.89 4.23
C GLY A 648 -19.62 -6.06 3.61
N ILE A 649 -18.30 -5.98 3.54
CA ILE A 649 -17.48 -7.02 2.88
C ILE A 649 -16.96 -8.05 3.87
N LEU A 650 -16.49 -7.61 5.01
CA LEU A 650 -15.72 -8.45 5.93
C LEU A 650 -16.58 -9.08 7.04
N ASP A 651 -17.68 -8.43 7.38
CA ASP A 651 -18.48 -8.76 8.56
C ASP A 651 -19.96 -9.04 8.22
N GLY A 652 -20.30 -9.20 6.93
CA GLY A 652 -21.66 -9.55 6.47
C GLY A 652 -22.69 -8.43 6.64
N GLY A 653 -22.25 -7.18 6.53
CA GLY A 653 -23.13 -6.00 6.52
C GLY A 653 -23.89 -5.82 5.19
N ASP A 654 -24.21 -4.59 4.82
CA ASP A 654 -24.95 -4.27 3.61
C ASP A 654 -24.22 -4.72 2.33
N ASP A 655 -24.95 -5.42 1.44
CA ASP A 655 -24.41 -5.91 0.15
C ASP A 655 -24.12 -4.78 -0.87
N THR A 656 -24.65 -3.60 -0.61
CA THR A 656 -24.48 -2.42 -1.48
C THR A 656 -24.14 -1.21 -0.64
N VAL A 657 -23.02 -0.56 -0.95
CA VAL A 657 -22.62 0.70 -0.32
C VAL A 657 -22.60 1.79 -1.38
N ILE A 658 -23.44 2.79 -1.21
CA ILE A 658 -23.48 3.96 -2.10
C ILE A 658 -22.28 4.85 -1.76
N LEU A 659 -21.42 5.06 -2.75
CA LEU A 659 -20.38 6.06 -2.67
C LEU A 659 -21.01 7.40 -3.09
N ASP A 660 -21.47 8.17 -2.14
CA ASP A 660 -21.75 9.57 -2.43
C ASP A 660 -20.52 10.22 -3.05
N ASP A 661 -20.75 10.86 -4.14
CA ASP A 661 -19.82 11.46 -5.08
C ASP A 661 -18.40 11.80 -4.61
N ASN A 662 -17.38 11.39 -5.35
CA ASN A 662 -15.94 11.76 -5.28
C ASN A 662 -15.43 12.18 -3.88
N LYS A 663 -14.31 11.59 -3.43
CA LYS A 663 -13.62 12.10 -2.23
C LYS A 663 -13.45 13.63 -2.26
N MET A 664 -13.23 14.19 -3.46
CA MET A 664 -13.20 15.64 -3.65
C MET A 664 -14.60 16.23 -3.61
N ASN A 665 -15.60 15.66 -4.28
CA ASN A 665 -16.98 16.17 -4.23
C ASN A 665 -17.56 15.96 -2.83
N LYS A 666 -17.34 14.83 -2.17
CA LYS A 666 -17.79 14.61 -0.79
C LYS A 666 -17.06 15.51 0.20
N LEU A 667 -15.76 15.68 0.05
CA LEU A 667 -15.03 16.70 0.78
C LEU A 667 -15.61 18.08 0.44
N MET A 668 -15.88 18.35 -0.85
CA MET A 668 -16.49 19.61 -1.30
C MET A 668 -17.93 19.75 -0.84
N ASP A 669 -18.72 18.68 -0.79
CA ASP A 669 -20.10 18.68 -0.28
C ASP A 669 -20.10 18.89 1.24
N THR A 670 -19.29 18.14 1.99
CA THR A 670 -19.10 18.33 3.44
C THR A 670 -18.60 19.73 3.74
N VAL A 671 -17.63 20.22 2.98
CA VAL A 671 -17.09 21.57 3.13
C VAL A 671 -18.11 22.62 2.69
N THR A 672 -18.90 22.33 1.66
CA THR A 672 -19.98 23.19 1.16
C THR A 672 -21.11 23.30 2.17
N GLU A 673 -21.61 22.19 2.70
CA GLU A 673 -22.61 22.18 3.77
C GLU A 673 -22.13 22.96 4.99
N PHE A 674 -20.88 22.76 5.37
CA PHE A 674 -20.25 23.50 6.46
C PHE A 674 -20.15 25.00 6.20
N VAL A 675 -19.91 25.40 4.96
CA VAL A 675 -19.89 26.83 4.55
C VAL A 675 -21.29 27.40 4.52
N GLU A 676 -22.32 26.69 4.01
CA GLU A 676 -23.70 27.18 3.82
C GLU A 676 -24.49 27.29 5.10
N GLU A 677 -24.41 26.34 6.03
CA GLU A 677 -25.11 26.41 7.31
C GLU A 677 -24.73 27.65 8.14
N SER A 678 -23.54 28.19 7.90
CA SER A 678 -23.10 29.43 8.56
C SER A 678 -23.57 30.69 7.85
N GLY A 679 -23.93 30.60 6.56
CA GLY A 679 -24.40 31.73 5.75
C GLY A 679 -25.84 32.17 6.07
N GLN A 680 -26.64 31.34 6.75
CA GLN A 680 -27.99 31.72 7.17
C GLN A 680 -28.04 32.65 8.38
N LYS A 681 -26.89 32.98 8.99
CA LYS A 681 -26.79 33.97 10.08
C LYS A 681 -26.08 35.29 9.71
N GLY A 682 -26.18 35.75 8.49
CA GLY A 682 -25.83 37.08 8.07
C GLY A 682 -24.54 37.21 7.25
N VAL A 683 -24.64 37.17 5.94
CA VAL A 683 -23.79 37.97 5.07
C VAL A 683 -24.66 38.52 3.92
N GLY A 684 -24.97 39.78 4.03
CA GLY A 684 -25.50 40.56 2.93
C GLY A 684 -24.47 40.59 1.80
N SER A 685 -24.96 40.58 0.55
CA SER A 685 -24.20 40.68 -0.69
C SER A 685 -23.18 41.82 -0.62
N MET A 686 -21.87 41.46 -0.63
CA MET A 686 -20.78 42.40 -0.89
C MET A 686 -20.43 42.42 -2.39
N PRO A 687 -20.23 43.62 -2.98
CA PRO A 687 -19.83 43.73 -4.39
C PRO A 687 -18.36 43.31 -4.56
N MET A 688 -18.09 42.62 -5.68
CA MET A 688 -16.75 42.23 -6.11
C MET A 688 -16.00 43.49 -6.59
N ASP A 689 -15.03 43.95 -5.83
CA ASP A 689 -13.94 44.78 -6.36
C ASP A 689 -12.73 43.91 -6.76
N SER A 690 -12.30 44.08 -8.00
CA SER A 690 -11.32 43.29 -8.68
C SER A 690 -9.83 43.63 -8.36
N GLU A 691 -9.57 44.38 -7.29
CA GLU A 691 -8.24 44.95 -7.00
C GLU A 691 -7.50 44.34 -5.78
N VAL A 692 -8.01 43.31 -5.11
CA VAL A 692 -7.36 42.73 -3.91
C VAL A 692 -6.58 41.44 -4.23
N LEU A 693 -6.12 41.25 -5.46
CA LEU A 693 -5.34 40.06 -5.85
C LEU A 693 -3.80 40.24 -5.78
N GLN A 694 -3.32 41.34 -5.18
CA GLN A 694 -1.88 41.54 -4.95
C GLN A 694 -1.59 41.85 -3.47
N GLY A 695 -1.95 40.93 -2.61
CA GLY A 695 -1.52 40.87 -1.22
C GLY A 695 -0.42 39.83 -1.06
N GLU A 696 0.76 40.30 -0.70
CA GLU A 696 1.98 39.50 -0.48
C GLU A 696 1.71 38.28 0.42
N ALA A 697 2.10 37.10 -0.07
CA ALA A 697 2.12 35.88 0.70
C ALA A 697 3.29 35.94 1.70
N VAL A 698 3.02 36.42 2.91
CA VAL A 698 3.92 36.20 4.05
C VAL A 698 3.31 35.09 4.90
N ALA A 699 3.69 33.87 4.60
CA ALA A 699 3.74 32.79 5.57
C ALA A 699 4.69 31.72 5.02
N THR A 700 5.93 31.75 5.45
CA THR A 700 6.84 30.64 5.36
C THR A 700 6.19 29.42 6.01
N ALA A 701 5.94 28.39 5.22
CA ALA A 701 5.51 27.09 5.76
C ALA A 701 6.60 26.61 6.73
N PRO A 702 6.23 26.21 7.95
CA PRO A 702 7.20 25.62 8.87
C PRO A 702 7.70 24.29 8.31
N GLU A 703 8.99 24.06 8.33
CA GLU A 703 9.67 22.87 7.78
C GLU A 703 9.29 21.52 8.44
N ASP A 704 8.46 21.51 9.48
CA ASP A 704 8.07 20.31 10.25
C ASP A 704 6.61 19.86 10.08
N VAL A 705 5.91 20.30 9.04
CA VAL A 705 4.62 19.72 8.72
C VAL A 705 4.86 18.44 7.90
N SER A 706 5.04 17.32 8.61
CA SER A 706 4.72 16.04 7.98
C SER A 706 3.25 16.10 7.62
N VAL A 707 2.95 16.36 6.37
CA VAL A 707 1.60 16.26 5.83
C VAL A 707 1.17 14.82 6.14
N ALA A 708 0.27 14.65 7.11
CA ALA A 708 -0.41 13.38 7.29
C ALA A 708 -0.93 13.00 5.91
N GLU A 709 -0.58 11.80 5.46
CA GLU A 709 -0.92 11.30 4.14
C GLU A 709 -2.40 11.58 3.86
N VAL A 710 -2.64 12.66 3.14
CA VAL A 710 -3.94 12.88 2.51
C VAL A 710 -4.07 11.74 1.52
N PRO A 711 -5.16 10.97 1.52
CA PRO A 711 -5.31 9.85 0.59
C PRO A 711 -5.01 10.34 -0.81
N ASP A 712 -4.03 9.70 -1.47
CA ASP A 712 -3.61 10.00 -2.83
C ASP A 712 -4.84 10.17 -3.73
N MET A 713 -5.04 11.39 -4.18
CA MET A 713 -6.00 11.64 -5.24
C MET A 713 -5.32 11.26 -6.54
N GLU A 714 -5.85 10.26 -7.21
CA GLU A 714 -5.43 9.88 -8.55
C GLU A 714 -5.41 11.10 -9.44
N GLN A 715 -4.24 11.45 -9.93
CA GLN A 715 -4.11 12.37 -11.06
C GLN A 715 -4.75 11.70 -12.28
N PRO A 716 -5.60 12.39 -13.03
CA PRO A 716 -5.93 11.93 -14.38
C PRO A 716 -4.63 11.85 -15.16
N ASP A 717 -4.41 10.72 -15.83
CA ASP A 717 -3.27 10.51 -16.73
C ASP A 717 -3.16 11.69 -17.70
N GLU A 718 -2.21 12.60 -17.47
CA GLU A 718 -1.81 13.56 -18.49
C GLU A 718 -1.00 12.81 -19.54
N GLU A 719 -1.64 12.66 -20.70
CA GLU A 719 -0.96 12.24 -21.91
C GLU A 719 0.02 13.31 -22.38
N SER A 720 1.25 12.84 -22.62
CA SER A 720 2.25 13.45 -23.49
C SER A 720 2.56 14.93 -23.29
N ALA A 721 3.46 15.21 -22.39
CA ALA A 721 4.44 16.27 -22.56
C ALA A 721 5.84 15.63 -22.62
N GLU A 722 6.64 16.14 -23.47
CA GLU A 722 8.03 15.77 -23.75
C GLU A 722 8.88 15.57 -22.48
N GLU A 723 9.83 14.66 -22.60
CA GLU A 723 10.81 14.33 -21.57
C GLU A 723 11.39 15.57 -20.89
N THR A 724 10.80 16.02 -19.81
CA THR A 724 11.46 16.82 -18.80
C THR A 724 12.03 15.83 -17.80
N GLU A 725 13.35 15.74 -17.76
CA GLU A 725 14.10 15.00 -16.74
C GLU A 725 13.51 15.32 -15.36
N SER A 726 12.96 14.32 -14.71
CA SER A 726 12.43 14.46 -13.35
C SER A 726 13.57 14.88 -12.43
N TYR A 727 13.48 16.06 -11.89
CA TYR A 727 14.38 16.55 -10.84
C TYR A 727 14.26 15.66 -9.62
N ASN A 728 15.20 14.73 -9.48
CA ASN A 728 15.35 13.91 -8.28
C ASN A 728 16.29 14.67 -7.32
N PRO A 729 15.86 15.02 -6.09
CA PRO A 729 16.72 15.72 -5.11
C PRO A 729 18.04 15.00 -4.81
N GLU A 730 18.06 13.66 -4.86
CA GLU A 730 19.29 12.87 -4.67
C GLU A 730 20.30 13.08 -5.81
N ASN A 731 19.85 13.18 -7.06
CA ASN A 731 20.69 13.52 -8.19
C ASN A 731 21.26 14.95 -8.09
N LEU A 732 20.54 15.87 -7.48
CA LEU A 732 20.99 17.24 -7.26
C LEU A 732 22.08 17.30 -6.19
N VAL A 733 21.95 16.52 -5.12
CA VAL A 733 22.95 16.41 -4.06
C VAL A 733 24.21 15.71 -4.59
N GLU A 734 24.06 14.66 -5.38
CA GLU A 734 25.18 13.90 -5.96
C GLU A 734 25.96 14.77 -6.96
N LYS A 735 25.28 15.47 -7.87
CA LYS A 735 25.88 16.47 -8.77
C LYS A 735 26.49 17.67 -8.02
N GLY A 736 25.87 18.09 -6.90
CA GLY A 736 26.41 19.14 -6.03
C GLY A 736 27.68 18.69 -5.30
N VAL A 737 27.75 17.47 -4.81
CA VAL A 737 28.92 16.87 -4.18
C VAL A 737 30.06 16.67 -5.22
N GLU A 738 29.74 16.23 -6.43
CA GLU A 738 30.68 16.09 -7.54
C GLU A 738 31.26 17.45 -7.94
N PHE A 739 30.42 18.48 -8.05
CA PHE A 739 30.84 19.86 -8.34
C PHE A 739 31.76 20.43 -7.24
N LEU A 740 31.38 20.26 -5.97
CA LEU A 740 32.17 20.72 -4.82
C LEU A 740 33.50 19.97 -4.70
N SER A 741 33.51 18.67 -5.01
CA SER A 741 34.72 17.85 -5.03
C SER A 741 35.66 18.28 -6.16
N GLY A 742 35.13 18.52 -7.35
CA GLY A 742 35.90 19.05 -8.50
C GLY A 742 36.45 20.46 -8.26
N LEU A 743 35.68 21.32 -7.60
CA LEU A 743 36.12 22.67 -7.20
C LEU A 743 37.21 22.59 -6.14
N ALA A 744 37.08 21.73 -5.14
CA ALA A 744 38.08 21.50 -4.10
C ALA A 744 39.40 20.95 -4.69
N GLU A 745 39.32 20.05 -5.68
CA GLU A 745 40.48 19.52 -6.37
C GLU A 745 41.18 20.57 -7.27
N THR A 746 40.38 21.43 -7.88
CA THR A 746 40.91 22.59 -8.68
C THR A 746 41.58 23.61 -7.78
N LEU A 747 41.04 23.91 -6.62
CA LEU A 747 41.60 24.87 -5.65
C LEU A 747 42.88 24.37 -4.94
N LYS A 748 43.14 23.06 -4.96
CA LYS A 748 44.39 22.48 -4.41
C LYS A 748 45.62 22.74 -5.32
N SER A 749 45.41 23.14 -6.57
CA SER A 749 46.51 23.42 -7.51
C SER A 749 46.55 24.92 -7.86
N PRO A 750 47.63 25.68 -7.51
CA PRO A 750 47.73 27.08 -7.81
C PRO A 750 47.57 27.42 -9.30
N GLU A 751 48.08 26.57 -10.20
CA GLU A 751 47.97 26.75 -11.65
C GLU A 751 46.54 26.57 -12.16
N LYS A 752 45.82 25.57 -11.64
CA LYS A 752 44.41 25.33 -12.01
C LYS A 752 43.48 26.43 -11.47
N THR A 753 43.78 26.93 -10.27
CA THR A 753 43.07 28.06 -9.65
C THR A 753 43.27 29.34 -10.47
N ALA A 754 44.49 29.63 -10.91
CA ALA A 754 44.76 30.80 -11.74
C ALA A 754 44.07 30.71 -13.12
N ARG A 755 44.00 29.52 -13.74
CA ARG A 755 43.23 29.27 -14.99
C ARG A 755 41.72 29.47 -14.79
N LEU A 756 41.15 28.97 -13.69
CA LEU A 756 39.75 29.16 -13.36
C LEU A 756 39.42 30.64 -13.17
N VAL A 757 40.23 31.37 -12.39
CA VAL A 757 40.04 32.81 -12.16
C VAL A 757 40.14 33.60 -13.47
N ASN A 758 41.13 33.31 -14.33
CA ASN A 758 41.27 33.96 -15.64
C ASN A 758 40.12 33.64 -16.62
N SER A 759 39.44 32.52 -16.46
CA SER A 759 38.29 32.16 -17.29
C SER A 759 36.96 32.80 -16.88
N ILE A 760 36.84 33.26 -15.64
CA ILE A 760 35.60 33.83 -15.08
C ILE A 760 35.73 35.35 -14.78
N VAL A 761 36.94 35.91 -14.69
CA VAL A 761 37.16 37.34 -14.49
C VAL A 761 37.50 38.01 -15.83
N HIS A 762 36.62 38.90 -16.27
CA HIS A 762 36.82 39.71 -17.46
C HIS A 762 37.04 41.17 -17.06
N THR A 763 38.04 41.79 -17.66
CA THR A 763 38.28 43.26 -17.49
C THR A 763 37.69 43.98 -18.70
N ASP A 764 36.75 44.86 -18.46
CA ASP A 764 36.15 45.69 -19.49
C ASP A 764 37.23 46.65 -20.06
N PRO A 765 37.48 46.62 -21.37
CA PRO A 765 38.54 47.41 -21.96
C PRO A 765 38.31 48.96 -21.95
N GLU A 766 37.05 49.41 -21.81
CA GLU A 766 36.69 50.81 -21.83
C GLU A 766 36.60 51.43 -20.40
N SER A 767 36.21 50.70 -19.41
CA SER A 767 36.03 51.22 -18.04
C SER A 767 37.11 50.75 -17.06
N GLY A 768 37.94 49.77 -17.41
CA GLY A 768 38.94 49.17 -16.53
C GLY A 768 38.36 48.38 -15.35
N ARG A 769 37.03 48.15 -15.30
CA ARG A 769 36.34 47.37 -14.24
C ARG A 769 36.45 45.88 -14.47
N GLN A 770 36.65 45.14 -13.39
CA GLN A 770 36.63 43.68 -13.44
C GLN A 770 35.23 43.18 -13.24
N GLU A 771 34.74 42.33 -14.16
CA GLU A 771 33.42 41.69 -14.12
C GLU A 771 33.60 40.18 -14.01
N LEU A 772 32.72 39.55 -13.23
CA LEU A 772 32.68 38.11 -13.11
C LEU A 772 31.67 37.56 -14.14
N ARG A 773 32.19 36.86 -15.19
CA ARG A 773 31.37 36.25 -16.23
C ARG A 773 31.46 34.74 -16.12
N ILE A 774 30.38 34.11 -15.64
CA ILE A 774 30.27 32.66 -15.53
C ILE A 774 29.39 32.16 -16.70
N PRO A 775 29.94 31.37 -17.64
CA PRO A 775 29.14 30.81 -18.73
C PRO A 775 28.15 29.77 -18.17
N LEU A 776 26.86 30.05 -18.26
CA LEU A 776 25.81 29.21 -17.78
C LEU A 776 24.97 28.66 -18.95
N PRO A 777 24.56 27.40 -18.94
CA PRO A 777 23.92 26.78 -20.09
C PRO A 777 22.47 27.21 -20.34
N GLY A 778 21.82 28.01 -19.42
CA GLY A 778 20.44 28.47 -19.61
C GLY A 778 19.94 29.35 -18.46
N LYS A 779 18.82 30.04 -18.69
CA LYS A 779 18.20 30.97 -17.75
C LYS A 779 17.72 30.29 -16.45
N ASP A 780 17.25 29.06 -16.56
CA ASP A 780 16.74 28.27 -15.44
C ASP A 780 17.84 27.84 -14.47
N THR A 781 19.07 27.69 -14.99
CA THR A 781 20.26 27.40 -14.16
C THR A 781 20.64 28.59 -13.29
N VAL A 782 20.43 29.83 -13.80
CA VAL A 782 20.67 31.07 -13.06
C VAL A 782 19.67 31.20 -11.88
N GLU A 783 18.40 30.93 -12.11
CA GLU A 783 17.36 30.99 -11.08
C GLU A 783 17.60 29.96 -9.99
N SER A 784 18.01 28.74 -10.35
CA SER A 784 18.36 27.70 -9.40
C SER A 784 19.58 28.05 -8.53
N ILE A 785 20.64 28.62 -9.14
CA ILE A 785 21.83 29.04 -8.40
C ILE A 785 21.53 30.23 -7.49
N LEU A 786 20.76 31.21 -7.95
CA LEU A 786 20.37 32.38 -7.15
C LEU A 786 19.48 31.95 -5.96
N GLY A 787 18.58 30.97 -6.18
CA GLY A 787 17.78 30.39 -5.11
C GLY A 787 18.63 29.66 -4.05
N LEU A 788 19.70 28.99 -4.47
CA LEU A 788 20.63 28.30 -3.57
C LEU A 788 21.48 29.29 -2.76
N VAL A 789 22.00 30.35 -3.44
CA VAL A 789 22.78 31.41 -2.80
C VAL A 789 21.90 32.20 -1.81
N ALA A 790 20.68 32.51 -2.15
CA ALA A 790 19.73 33.16 -1.25
C ALA A 790 19.47 32.31 0.02
N LYS A 791 19.32 30.98 -0.13
CA LYS A 791 19.18 30.06 1.02
C LYS A 791 20.42 29.95 1.91
N ILE A 792 21.62 30.09 1.33
CA ILE A 792 22.90 30.05 2.09
C ILE A 792 23.12 31.38 2.82
N MET A 793 22.69 32.50 2.25
CA MET A 793 22.86 33.83 2.86
C MET A 793 21.76 34.17 3.89
N SER A 794 20.66 33.37 3.95
CA SER A 794 19.60 33.55 4.93
C SER A 794 19.79 32.70 6.21
N LYS A 795 20.89 32.00 6.33
CA LYS A 795 21.41 31.37 7.56
C LYS A 795 22.57 32.20 8.09
#